data_6dbc11f4fdd39aef79efcc8c309e0a81
#
_entry.id   6dbc11f4fdd39aef79efcc8c309e0a81
#
_cell.length_a   1.000
_cell.length_b   1.000
_cell.length_c   1.000
_cell.angle_alpha   90.00
_cell.angle_beta   90.00
_cell.angle_gamma   90.00
#
_symmetry.space_group_name_H-M   'P 1'
#
loop_
_entity.id
_entity.type
_entity.pdbx_description
1 polymer ?
#
loop_
_entity_poly.entity_id
_entity_poly.type
_entity_poly.pdbx_seq_one_letter_code
_entity_poly.pdbx_strand_id
1 'polypeptide(L)'
;MICCENKAEKKDLKKFKKVCKKALKELGKKNFALIIHGNSFPSLHGKNTGFGTPNSEAGKNLMDFASGLFNAIQLGPQGKTKACDSSPYTGTIFSINPLFIDLEQLTTKEWGNILSEETYNKICNENPNKDINKTAYSYIYKAQDEALQEAYMNFKQWDNKKLNKEFEKFKEENDFWLSKDALYEALAIENNNDYWPLWNNKADRNMFNPKTDEEKKAAFLREKEIRLKYADTINYYSFCQFVAAKQNEETRKYAKKDDLKMIADRQVAFSDRDSWAYQSLFLEGWMLGCPPDYFSKSGQAWGFPVVDPKKMFNEDGSLGEAGKLLKHLYKKMFKENPGGVRIDHIVGLIDPWVYKAGKTPMPKDGAGRLYSSPEHPELSQYAIATMDDLNLELENDKEKRVKKLTRDQIKKYGAMIEKIVIAAAKEEGLNKDAIVCEDLGTLTFPVESVMKEYDLQGMRLTQFVKHEDPEHPYRCCNIVPRCWAMVGTHDNEPISMWADEMINTHVGYLNVVNLVDDMYSELQGKERDDLIVKLTTDAKALMNVKLAEIFASKAENIQVFFTDFFGIKDTYNKPGTSGDQNWSLRLPDNFEEVYCNNRSENGLALNLPLILKMAIEARGSKYASKHKGLLKDLEELI
;
A
#
# COMPACT_ATOMS: atom_id res chain seq x y z
N MET A 1 -27.86 10.73 2.33
CA MET A 1 -28.54 9.73 3.20
C MET A 1 -27.58 8.87 4.03
N ILE A 2 -26.30 9.14 3.97
CA ILE A 2 -25.29 8.54 4.89
C ILE A 2 -25.00 9.46 6.07
N CYS A 3 -25.35 10.74 5.96
CA CYS A 3 -25.20 11.78 6.97
C CYS A 3 -26.43 11.83 7.87
N CYS A 4 -26.41 11.18 9.04
CA CYS A 4 -27.62 10.93 9.81
C CYS A 4 -27.52 11.38 11.27
N GLU A 5 -28.20 12.44 11.63
CA GLU A 5 -28.35 12.89 13.01
C GLU A 5 -29.62 12.36 13.74
N ASN A 6 -30.61 11.82 13.05
CA ASN A 6 -31.87 11.41 13.69
C ASN A 6 -32.29 9.95 13.43
N LYS A 7 -33.32 9.46 14.18
CA LYS A 7 -33.78 8.03 14.15
C LYS A 7 -34.35 7.58 12.79
N ALA A 8 -34.94 8.47 12.00
CA ALA A 8 -35.49 8.15 10.68
C ALA A 8 -34.34 7.86 9.70
N GLU A 9 -33.33 8.67 9.72
CA GLU A 9 -32.11 8.56 8.90
C GLU A 9 -31.32 7.29 9.21
N LYS A 10 -31.23 6.88 10.50
CA LYS A 10 -30.62 5.58 10.87
C LYS A 10 -31.35 4.37 10.27
N LYS A 11 -32.68 4.47 10.08
CA LYS A 11 -33.46 3.40 9.42
C LYS A 11 -33.16 3.36 7.92
N ASP A 12 -33.04 4.53 7.31
CA ASP A 12 -32.71 4.67 5.89
C ASP A 12 -31.29 4.19 5.60
N LEU A 13 -30.34 4.47 6.47
CA LEU A 13 -28.98 3.92 6.39
C LEU A 13 -28.95 2.40 6.47
N LYS A 14 -29.75 1.79 7.36
CA LYS A 14 -29.88 0.32 7.44
C LYS A 14 -30.46 -0.28 6.14
N LYS A 15 -31.48 0.38 5.54
CA LYS A 15 -32.04 -0.03 4.24
C LYS A 15 -30.98 0.05 3.16
N PHE A 16 -30.27 1.18 3.07
CA PHE A 16 -29.19 1.42 2.13
C PHE A 16 -28.11 0.32 2.20
N LYS A 17 -27.54 0.10 3.40
CA LYS A 17 -26.53 -0.93 3.64
C LYS A 17 -27.01 -2.33 3.23
N LYS A 18 -28.24 -2.69 3.60
CA LYS A 18 -28.84 -3.99 3.30
C LYS A 18 -29.01 -4.22 1.79
N VAL A 19 -29.51 -3.20 1.08
CA VAL A 19 -29.75 -3.30 -0.38
C VAL A 19 -28.43 -3.38 -1.13
N CYS A 20 -27.44 -2.52 -0.81
CA CYS A 20 -26.14 -2.56 -1.44
C CYS A 20 -25.39 -3.89 -1.17
N LYS A 21 -25.40 -4.39 0.09
CA LYS A 21 -24.79 -5.70 0.41
C LYS A 21 -25.46 -6.84 -0.36
N LYS A 22 -26.79 -6.81 -0.55
CA LYS A 22 -27.51 -7.79 -1.37
C LYS A 22 -27.06 -7.72 -2.83
N ALA A 23 -26.96 -6.51 -3.40
CA ALA A 23 -26.55 -6.32 -4.78
C ALA A 23 -25.09 -6.79 -5.01
N LEU A 24 -24.16 -6.46 -4.11
CA LEU A 24 -22.79 -6.96 -4.15
C LEU A 24 -22.75 -8.49 -4.13
N LYS A 25 -23.54 -9.13 -3.27
CA LYS A 25 -23.63 -10.61 -3.20
C LYS A 25 -24.17 -11.21 -4.50
N GLU A 26 -25.23 -10.64 -5.06
CA GLU A 26 -25.80 -11.11 -6.34
C GLU A 26 -24.79 -10.94 -7.50
N LEU A 27 -24.00 -9.87 -7.47
CA LEU A 27 -22.90 -9.65 -8.41
C LEU A 27 -21.66 -10.54 -8.14
N GLY A 28 -21.70 -11.40 -7.11
CA GLY A 28 -20.60 -12.31 -6.76
C GLY A 28 -19.40 -11.65 -6.09
N LYS A 29 -19.59 -10.46 -5.49
CA LYS A 29 -18.50 -9.74 -4.82
C LYS A 29 -18.30 -10.29 -3.41
N LYS A 30 -17.07 -10.73 -3.10
CA LYS A 30 -16.65 -11.23 -1.77
C LYS A 30 -16.09 -10.11 -0.91
N ASN A 31 -15.28 -9.24 -1.52
CA ASN A 31 -14.69 -8.10 -0.85
C ASN A 31 -14.99 -6.81 -1.63
N PHE A 32 -15.27 -5.76 -0.87
CA PHE A 32 -15.34 -4.39 -1.33
C PHE A 32 -14.54 -3.54 -0.36
N ALA A 33 -13.38 -3.03 -0.77
CA ALA A 33 -12.43 -2.36 0.06
C ALA A 33 -12.22 -0.89 -0.33
N LEU A 34 -12.08 -0.02 0.68
CA LEU A 34 -11.62 1.34 0.52
C LEU A 34 -10.09 1.37 0.59
N ILE A 35 -9.42 1.96 -0.40
CA ILE A 35 -7.99 2.27 -0.32
C ILE A 35 -7.85 3.71 0.18
N ILE A 36 -7.19 3.87 1.33
CA ILE A 36 -6.86 5.18 1.90
C ILE A 36 -5.58 5.08 2.71
N HIS A 37 -4.61 5.92 2.44
CA HIS A 37 -3.36 5.95 3.20
C HIS A 37 -3.59 6.53 4.60
N GLY A 38 -2.82 6.07 5.58
CA GLY A 38 -3.04 6.45 6.97
C GLY A 38 -2.96 7.96 7.22
N ASN A 39 -2.04 8.67 6.54
CA ASN A 39 -1.94 10.12 6.62
C ASN A 39 -3.11 10.88 5.98
N SER A 40 -3.91 10.21 5.12
CA SER A 40 -5.10 10.80 4.47
C SER A 40 -6.35 10.79 5.33
N PHE A 41 -6.29 10.18 6.51
CA PHE A 41 -7.40 10.19 7.46
C PHE A 41 -7.74 11.61 7.91
N PRO A 42 -9.03 11.89 8.24
CA PRO A 42 -9.45 13.21 8.69
C PRO A 42 -8.92 13.55 10.09
N SER A 43 -9.03 14.81 10.48
CA SER A 43 -8.94 15.26 11.87
C SER A 43 -10.30 15.75 12.34
N LEU A 44 -10.54 15.84 13.65
CA LEU A 44 -11.71 16.56 14.16
C LEU A 44 -11.54 18.07 13.96
N HIS A 45 -12.67 18.78 13.91
CA HIS A 45 -12.66 20.24 13.79
C HIS A 45 -11.84 20.88 14.92
N GLY A 46 -10.92 21.78 14.55
CA GLY A 46 -10.01 22.45 15.48
C GLY A 46 -8.88 21.58 16.07
N LYS A 47 -8.78 20.28 15.70
CA LYS A 47 -7.79 19.31 16.21
C LYS A 47 -6.86 18.77 15.12
N ASN A 48 -6.56 19.61 14.12
CA ASN A 48 -5.70 19.23 13.00
C ASN A 48 -4.23 19.51 13.33
N THR A 49 -3.48 18.48 13.69
CA THR A 49 -2.03 18.56 13.97
C THR A 49 -1.15 18.73 12.72
N GLY A 50 -1.72 18.57 11.52
CA GLY A 50 -0.98 18.57 10.24
C GLY A 50 -0.72 17.19 9.65
N PHE A 51 -1.15 16.12 10.33
CA PHE A 51 -1.04 14.74 9.85
C PHE A 51 -2.31 13.94 10.20
N GLY A 52 -2.76 13.10 9.30
CA GLY A 52 -3.88 12.17 9.54
C GLY A 52 -3.40 10.88 10.20
N THR A 53 -4.27 10.26 10.99
CA THR A 53 -3.96 8.93 11.54
C THR A 53 -5.23 8.12 11.75
N PRO A 54 -5.21 6.81 11.41
CA PRO A 54 -6.31 5.91 11.74
C PRO A 54 -6.52 5.72 13.25
N ASN A 55 -5.53 6.12 14.07
CA ASN A 55 -5.54 5.94 15.52
C ASN A 55 -6.36 7.03 16.25
N SER A 56 -6.71 8.12 15.58
CA SER A 56 -7.48 9.22 16.15
C SER A 56 -8.98 8.91 16.27
N GLU A 57 -9.69 9.74 17.01
CA GLU A 57 -11.16 9.66 17.07
C GLU A 57 -11.80 9.94 15.69
N ALA A 58 -11.27 10.90 14.94
CA ALA A 58 -11.70 11.12 13.56
C ALA A 58 -11.44 9.91 12.65
N GLY A 59 -10.36 9.18 12.91
CA GLY A 59 -10.07 7.90 12.26
C GLY A 59 -11.14 6.84 12.55
N LYS A 60 -11.59 6.74 13.78
CA LYS A 60 -12.69 5.83 14.17
C LYS A 60 -14.01 6.24 13.50
N ASN A 61 -14.33 7.53 13.45
CA ASN A 61 -15.52 8.04 12.75
C ASN A 61 -15.51 7.64 11.27
N LEU A 62 -14.35 7.73 10.61
CA LEU A 62 -14.21 7.27 9.22
C LEU A 62 -14.39 5.74 9.10
N MET A 63 -13.91 4.96 10.06
CA MET A 63 -14.09 3.51 10.06
C MET A 63 -15.58 3.14 10.26
N ASP A 64 -16.30 3.82 11.15
CA ASP A 64 -17.75 3.64 11.35
C ASP A 64 -18.54 3.96 10.07
N PHE A 65 -18.19 5.05 9.42
CA PHE A 65 -18.76 5.41 8.11
C PHE A 65 -18.49 4.33 7.07
N ALA A 66 -17.21 3.91 6.93
CA ALA A 66 -16.78 2.92 5.96
C ALA A 66 -17.40 1.53 6.22
N SER A 67 -17.49 1.07 7.46
CA SER A 67 -18.02 -0.27 7.84
C SER A 67 -19.43 -0.54 7.33
N GLY A 68 -20.13 0.53 6.99
CA GLY A 68 -21.47 0.46 6.42
C GLY A 68 -21.52 0.00 4.97
N LEU A 69 -20.46 0.21 4.24
CA LEU A 69 -20.37 0.01 2.80
C LEU A 69 -19.30 -1.03 2.46
N PHE A 70 -18.13 -0.86 3.03
CA PHE A 70 -16.96 -1.68 2.81
C PHE A 70 -16.85 -2.80 3.86
N ASN A 71 -16.20 -3.88 3.51
CA ASN A 71 -15.81 -4.92 4.46
C ASN A 71 -14.31 -4.94 4.72
N ALA A 72 -13.55 -4.06 4.07
CA ALA A 72 -12.13 -3.88 4.32
C ALA A 72 -11.67 -2.43 4.05
N ILE A 73 -10.59 -2.03 4.71
CA ILE A 73 -9.80 -0.83 4.40
C ILE A 73 -8.37 -1.28 4.13
N GLN A 74 -7.82 -0.85 2.99
CA GLN A 74 -6.40 -0.99 2.71
C GLN A 74 -5.69 0.30 3.07
N LEU A 75 -4.75 0.21 4.02
CA LEU A 75 -3.83 1.28 4.36
C LEU A 75 -2.59 1.20 3.47
N GLY A 76 -1.95 2.35 3.19
CA GLY A 76 -0.60 2.37 2.65
C GLY A 76 0.44 1.93 3.69
N PRO A 77 1.73 1.82 3.30
CA PRO A 77 2.80 1.50 4.22
C PRO A 77 2.86 2.47 5.40
N GLN A 78 3.14 1.98 6.60
CA GLN A 78 3.21 2.78 7.82
C GLN A 78 4.61 2.84 8.43
N GLY A 79 5.63 2.39 7.68
CA GLY A 79 7.02 2.40 8.14
C GLY A 79 7.57 3.81 8.39
N LYS A 80 8.56 3.93 9.28
CA LYS A 80 9.24 5.20 9.55
C LYS A 80 10.02 5.64 8.31
N THR A 81 9.67 6.81 7.77
CA THR A 81 10.38 7.48 6.68
C THR A 81 11.38 8.49 7.21
N LYS A 82 12.24 9.02 6.34
CA LYS A 82 13.05 10.21 6.65
C LYS A 82 12.17 11.46 6.72
N ALA A 83 12.60 12.45 7.48
CA ALA A 83 11.87 13.70 7.63
C ALA A 83 11.69 14.49 6.31
N CYS A 84 12.57 14.29 5.34
CA CYS A 84 12.52 14.94 4.02
C CYS A 84 11.80 14.10 2.96
N ASP A 85 11.29 12.91 3.31
CA ASP A 85 10.66 11.98 2.37
C ASP A 85 9.21 11.73 2.75
N SER A 86 8.30 12.24 1.92
CA SER A 86 6.86 12.08 2.10
C SER A 86 6.33 10.74 1.58
N SER A 87 7.12 10.00 0.78
CA SER A 87 6.69 8.71 0.24
C SER A 87 6.61 7.64 1.33
N PRO A 88 5.46 7.00 1.57
CA PRO A 88 5.36 5.92 2.54
C PRO A 88 6.09 4.64 2.08
N TYR A 89 6.44 4.54 0.80
CA TYR A 89 7.08 3.35 0.20
C TYR A 89 8.58 3.28 0.46
N THR A 90 9.19 4.30 1.09
CA THR A 90 10.60 4.31 1.50
C THR A 90 10.80 4.01 2.99
N GLY A 91 9.72 3.71 3.70
CA GLY A 91 9.73 3.47 5.14
C GLY A 91 10.44 2.18 5.56
N THR A 92 10.68 2.07 6.87
CA THR A 92 11.24 0.87 7.51
C THR A 92 10.29 -0.33 7.43
N ILE A 93 10.86 -1.53 7.54
CA ILE A 93 10.06 -2.76 7.48
C ILE A 93 9.40 -3.16 8.82
N PHE A 94 9.93 -2.71 9.97
CA PHE A 94 9.39 -3.04 11.29
C PHE A 94 8.92 -1.84 12.09
N SER A 95 9.69 -0.76 12.12
CA SER A 95 9.35 0.46 12.86
C SER A 95 8.15 1.16 12.24
N ILE A 96 7.26 1.63 13.09
CA ILE A 96 6.12 2.46 12.71
C ILE A 96 6.57 3.93 12.66
N ASN A 97 6.10 4.70 11.68
CA ASN A 97 6.34 6.13 11.65
C ASN A 97 5.67 6.81 12.85
N PRO A 98 6.43 7.48 13.73
CA PRO A 98 5.85 8.15 14.91
C PRO A 98 4.78 9.20 14.58
N LEU A 99 4.72 9.68 13.32
CA LEU A 99 3.65 10.58 12.87
C LEU A 99 2.25 9.95 12.97
N PHE A 100 2.14 8.62 12.98
CA PHE A 100 0.87 7.94 13.19
C PHE A 100 0.42 7.88 14.65
N ILE A 101 1.25 8.33 15.62
CA ILE A 101 0.84 8.46 17.01
C ILE A 101 -0.19 9.59 17.11
N ASP A 102 -1.36 9.26 17.62
CA ASP A 102 -2.37 10.25 17.97
C ASP A 102 -1.98 10.95 19.27
N LEU A 103 -1.56 12.22 19.13
CA LEU A 103 -1.12 13.04 20.26
C LEU A 103 -2.25 13.36 21.25
N GLU A 104 -3.51 13.45 20.77
CA GLU A 104 -4.66 13.73 21.66
C GLU A 104 -4.81 12.65 22.71
N GLN A 105 -4.62 11.38 22.37
CA GLN A 105 -4.69 10.30 23.36
C GLN A 105 -3.69 10.49 24.50
N LEU A 106 -2.49 11.04 24.23
CA LEU A 106 -1.46 11.25 25.25
C LEU A 106 -1.82 12.35 26.26
N THR A 107 -2.82 13.20 25.96
CA THR A 107 -3.35 14.20 26.87
C THR A 107 -4.41 13.63 27.83
N THR A 108 -4.79 12.35 27.68
CA THR A 108 -5.86 11.72 28.46
C THR A 108 -5.35 11.09 29.76
N LYS A 109 -6.29 10.87 30.69
CA LYS A 109 -6.01 10.18 31.96
C LYS A 109 -5.53 8.75 31.78
N GLU A 110 -5.95 8.07 30.72
CA GLU A 110 -5.51 6.71 30.40
C GLU A 110 -4.01 6.65 30.16
N TRP A 111 -3.47 7.69 29.53
CA TRP A 111 -2.04 7.89 29.32
C TRP A 111 -1.39 8.77 30.41
N GLY A 112 -2.09 9.07 31.53
CA GLY A 112 -1.54 9.86 32.62
C GLY A 112 -1.28 11.31 32.30
N ASN A 113 -1.92 11.84 31.23
CA ASN A 113 -1.71 13.22 30.76
C ASN A 113 -0.21 13.50 30.50
N ILE A 114 0.51 12.53 29.92
CA ILE A 114 1.96 12.67 29.67
C ILE A 114 2.28 13.74 28.64
N LEU A 115 1.33 14.14 27.79
CA LEU A 115 1.40 15.33 26.96
C LEU A 115 0.45 16.39 27.51
N SER A 116 0.90 17.63 27.62
CA SER A 116 0.05 18.74 28.07
C SER A 116 -0.95 19.13 26.97
N GLU A 117 -2.16 19.53 27.40
CA GLU A 117 -3.15 20.11 26.48
C GLU A 117 -2.65 21.39 25.82
N GLU A 118 -1.78 22.16 26.52
CA GLU A 118 -1.17 23.39 25.99
C GLU A 118 -0.31 23.07 24.77
N THR A 119 0.60 22.09 24.86
CA THR A 119 1.46 21.67 23.75
C THR A 119 0.62 21.12 22.60
N TYR A 120 -0.37 20.26 22.87
CA TYR A 120 -1.26 19.73 21.84
C TYR A 120 -2.02 20.84 21.11
N ASN A 121 -2.65 21.77 21.85
CA ASN A 121 -3.40 22.87 21.27
C ASN A 121 -2.49 23.83 20.48
N LYS A 122 -1.26 24.08 20.95
CA LYS A 122 -0.27 24.86 20.22
C LYS A 122 0.02 24.22 18.86
N ILE A 123 0.26 22.91 18.82
CA ILE A 123 0.53 22.19 17.56
C ILE A 123 -0.64 22.33 16.58
N CYS A 124 -1.88 22.19 17.03
CA CYS A 124 -3.05 22.36 16.17
C CYS A 124 -3.18 23.80 15.64
N ASN A 125 -2.94 24.80 16.50
CA ASN A 125 -3.10 26.22 16.15
C ASN A 125 -2.00 26.72 15.20
N GLU A 126 -0.77 26.25 15.37
CA GLU A 126 0.40 26.64 14.56
C GLU A 126 0.52 25.85 13.26
N ASN A 127 -0.30 24.81 13.04
CA ASN A 127 -0.31 24.04 11.80
C ASN A 127 -0.58 24.95 10.59
N PRO A 128 0.37 25.07 9.64
CA PRO A 128 0.20 25.95 8.46
C PRO A 128 -0.90 25.45 7.52
N ASN A 129 -1.28 24.16 7.61
CA ASN A 129 -2.30 23.52 6.79
C ASN A 129 -3.61 23.27 7.56
N LYS A 130 -3.84 23.94 8.70
CA LYS A 130 -5.04 23.72 9.53
C LYS A 130 -6.37 23.92 8.79
N ASP A 131 -6.39 24.81 7.80
CA ASP A 131 -7.56 25.17 7.01
C ASP A 131 -7.58 24.52 5.61
N ILE A 132 -6.64 23.62 5.32
CA ILE A 132 -6.58 22.90 4.06
C ILE A 132 -6.39 21.39 4.30
N ASN A 133 -6.92 20.58 3.37
CA ASN A 133 -6.94 19.13 3.49
C ASN A 133 -5.63 18.49 2.95
N LYS A 134 -4.49 18.95 3.48
CA LYS A 134 -3.16 18.46 3.09
C LYS A 134 -2.26 18.28 4.30
N THR A 135 -1.45 17.23 4.27
CA THR A 135 -0.43 16.98 5.28
C THR A 135 0.62 18.10 5.30
N ALA A 136 1.00 18.57 6.46
CA ALA A 136 2.02 19.62 6.67
C ALA A 136 3.39 18.99 7.00
N TYR A 137 3.99 18.23 6.08
CA TYR A 137 5.19 17.43 6.34
C TYR A 137 6.33 18.22 6.99
N SER A 138 6.72 19.35 6.40
CA SER A 138 7.83 20.18 6.92
C SER A 138 7.59 20.72 8.34
N TYR A 139 6.32 20.88 8.73
CA TYR A 139 5.92 21.32 10.06
C TYR A 139 5.82 20.14 11.03
N ILE A 140 5.07 19.10 10.66
CA ILE A 140 4.65 18.07 11.60
C ILE A 140 5.80 17.18 12.07
N TYR A 141 6.82 16.93 11.26
CA TYR A 141 7.96 16.13 11.69
C TYR A 141 8.60 16.70 12.95
N LYS A 142 8.78 18.03 12.99
CA LYS A 142 9.36 18.72 14.15
C LYS A 142 8.36 18.81 15.30
N ALA A 143 7.14 19.25 15.03
CA ALA A 143 6.13 19.46 16.06
C ALA A 143 5.75 18.15 16.78
N GLN A 144 5.64 17.04 16.03
CA GLN A 144 5.38 15.70 16.59
C GLN A 144 6.54 15.22 17.47
N ASP A 145 7.79 15.41 17.02
CA ASP A 145 8.96 15.01 17.80
C ASP A 145 9.08 15.80 19.12
N GLU A 146 8.87 17.12 19.10
CA GLU A 146 8.85 17.96 20.30
C GLU A 146 7.77 17.50 21.30
N ALA A 147 6.55 17.19 20.82
CA ALA A 147 5.48 16.66 21.66
C ALA A 147 5.80 15.29 22.25
N LEU A 148 6.37 14.39 21.44
CA LEU A 148 6.74 13.06 21.91
C LEU A 148 7.92 13.09 22.90
N GLN A 149 8.84 14.04 22.78
CA GLN A 149 9.90 14.27 23.80
C GLN A 149 9.28 14.71 25.13
N GLU A 150 8.33 15.68 25.14
CA GLU A 150 7.58 16.05 26.34
C GLU A 150 6.89 14.84 26.96
N ALA A 151 6.14 14.09 26.14
CA ALA A 151 5.43 12.90 26.59
C ALA A 151 6.37 11.84 27.20
N TYR A 152 7.53 11.62 26.61
CA TYR A 152 8.53 10.69 27.12
C TYR A 152 9.13 11.14 28.45
N MET A 153 9.45 12.42 28.60
CA MET A 153 9.97 12.97 29.85
C MET A 153 8.96 12.82 30.99
N ASN A 154 7.68 13.07 30.72
CA ASN A 154 6.61 12.89 31.69
C ASN A 154 6.33 11.40 31.97
N PHE A 155 6.40 10.54 30.95
CA PHE A 155 6.26 9.09 31.11
C PHE A 155 7.31 8.50 32.06
N LYS A 156 8.57 8.93 31.98
CA LYS A 156 9.63 8.48 32.89
C LYS A 156 9.36 8.83 34.37
N GLN A 157 8.62 9.90 34.61
CA GLN A 157 8.26 10.36 35.96
C GLN A 157 6.94 9.77 36.46
N TRP A 158 6.12 9.24 35.56
CA TRP A 158 4.83 8.70 35.88
C TRP A 158 4.93 7.27 36.45
N ASP A 159 4.57 7.10 37.76
CA ASP A 159 4.60 5.78 38.40
C ASP A 159 3.38 4.91 37.99
N ASN A 160 3.38 4.46 36.73
CA ASN A 160 2.42 3.50 36.24
C ASN A 160 3.08 2.12 36.05
N LYS A 161 3.09 1.34 37.13
CA LYS A 161 3.71 -0.02 37.14
C LYS A 161 3.22 -0.93 36.03
N LYS A 162 1.95 -0.82 35.65
CA LYS A 162 1.36 -1.65 34.58
C LYS A 162 1.94 -1.25 33.23
N LEU A 163 1.89 0.04 32.90
CA LEU A 163 2.34 0.53 31.60
C LEU A 163 3.86 0.41 31.43
N ASN A 164 4.61 0.65 32.51
CA ASN A 164 6.06 0.43 32.53
C ASN A 164 6.40 -1.06 32.28
N LYS A 165 5.67 -2.00 32.88
CA LYS A 165 5.85 -3.43 32.61
C LYS A 165 5.49 -3.81 31.17
N GLU A 166 4.43 -3.23 30.61
CA GLU A 166 4.07 -3.42 29.20
C GLU A 166 5.16 -2.88 28.27
N PHE A 167 5.76 -1.74 28.60
CA PHE A 167 6.86 -1.16 27.83
C PHE A 167 8.12 -2.03 27.86
N GLU A 168 8.55 -2.51 29.03
CA GLU A 168 9.71 -3.42 29.13
C GLU A 168 9.46 -4.72 28.36
N LYS A 169 8.26 -5.30 28.51
CA LYS A 169 7.86 -6.48 27.73
C LYS A 169 7.90 -6.22 26.22
N PHE A 170 7.42 -5.05 25.77
CA PHE A 170 7.46 -4.68 24.35
C PHE A 170 8.91 -4.61 23.84
N LYS A 171 9.84 -4.05 24.61
CA LYS A 171 11.26 -4.03 24.26
C LYS A 171 11.84 -5.44 24.12
N GLU A 172 11.56 -6.31 25.09
CA GLU A 172 12.03 -7.70 25.07
C GLU A 172 11.50 -8.49 23.86
N GLU A 173 10.19 -8.39 23.58
CA GLU A 173 9.55 -9.10 22.48
C GLU A 173 9.99 -8.62 21.10
N ASN A 174 10.45 -7.38 20.99
CA ASN A 174 10.84 -6.74 19.73
C ASN A 174 12.35 -6.47 19.61
N ASP A 175 13.18 -6.94 20.53
CA ASP A 175 14.61 -6.61 20.62
C ASP A 175 15.36 -6.87 19.30
N PHE A 176 15.02 -7.93 18.57
CA PHE A 176 15.72 -8.34 17.35
C PHE A 176 15.72 -7.28 16.22
N TRP A 177 14.75 -6.38 16.21
CA TRP A 177 14.70 -5.24 15.27
C TRP A 177 14.79 -3.90 16.01
N LEU A 178 14.07 -3.74 17.13
CA LEU A 178 13.94 -2.47 17.85
C LEU A 178 15.30 -1.96 18.35
N SER A 179 16.14 -2.86 18.86
CA SER A 179 17.46 -2.50 19.34
C SER A 179 18.40 -1.99 18.24
N LYS A 180 18.25 -2.49 17.00
CA LYS A 180 19.00 -2.03 15.83
C LYS A 180 18.49 -0.68 15.33
N ASP A 181 17.18 -0.53 15.22
CA ASP A 181 16.55 0.69 14.73
C ASP A 181 16.80 1.87 15.69
N ALA A 182 16.73 1.64 17.00
CA ALA A 182 17.05 2.64 18.02
C ALA A 182 18.55 3.00 18.01
N LEU A 183 19.43 2.03 17.76
CA LEU A 183 20.87 2.27 17.64
C LEU A 183 21.19 3.11 16.38
N TYR A 184 20.49 2.87 15.26
CA TYR A 184 20.62 3.71 14.07
C TYR A 184 20.28 5.17 14.36
N GLU A 185 19.21 5.43 15.13
CA GLU A 185 18.84 6.79 15.53
C GLU A 185 19.95 7.48 16.31
N ALA A 186 20.53 6.77 17.29
CA ALA A 186 21.67 7.25 18.07
C ALA A 186 22.90 7.55 17.20
N LEU A 187 23.19 6.68 16.24
CA LEU A 187 24.32 6.86 15.31
C LEU A 187 24.07 7.97 14.30
N ALA A 188 22.84 8.18 13.85
CA ALA A 188 22.48 9.29 12.98
C ALA A 188 22.73 10.63 13.67
N ILE A 189 22.41 10.73 14.96
CA ILE A 189 22.72 11.91 15.80
C ILE A 189 24.24 12.05 15.98
N GLU A 190 24.95 10.98 16.35
CA GLU A 190 26.40 10.98 16.54
C GLU A 190 27.16 11.47 15.30
N ASN A 191 26.72 11.02 14.11
CA ASN A 191 27.33 11.37 12.84
C ASN A 191 26.72 12.65 12.22
N ASN A 192 25.73 13.28 12.85
CA ASN A 192 24.96 14.41 12.31
C ASN A 192 24.50 14.16 10.84
N ASN A 193 24.09 12.93 10.54
CA ASN A 193 23.70 12.50 9.22
C ASN A 193 22.83 11.23 9.32
N ASP A 194 21.66 11.23 8.70
CA ASP A 194 20.74 10.08 8.66
C ASP A 194 20.99 9.10 7.50
N TYR A 195 22.01 9.39 6.65
CA TYR A 195 22.42 8.53 5.54
C TYR A 195 23.73 7.80 5.87
N TRP A 196 23.62 6.58 6.38
CA TRP A 196 24.72 5.79 6.91
C TRP A 196 25.93 5.59 5.96
N PRO A 197 25.80 5.53 4.63
CA PRO A 197 26.95 5.39 3.74
C PRO A 197 27.95 6.56 3.84
N LEU A 198 27.48 7.73 4.28
CA LEU A 198 28.31 8.93 4.48
C LEU A 198 28.88 9.09 5.89
N TRP A 199 28.61 8.17 6.83
CA TRP A 199 29.20 8.24 8.17
C TRP A 199 30.74 8.07 8.10
N ASN A 200 31.48 8.92 8.81
CA ASN A 200 32.94 8.90 8.75
C ASN A 200 33.55 7.67 9.43
N ASN A 201 32.97 7.24 10.54
CA ASN A 201 33.48 6.10 11.32
C ASN A 201 33.14 4.76 10.61
N LYS A 202 34.18 4.01 10.24
CA LYS A 202 34.02 2.70 9.58
C LYS A 202 33.30 1.70 10.50
N ALA A 203 33.53 1.73 11.82
CA ALA A 203 32.86 0.84 12.76
C ALA A 203 31.34 1.15 12.82
N ASP A 204 30.94 2.42 12.70
CA ASP A 204 29.53 2.80 12.61
C ASP A 204 28.90 2.28 11.31
N ARG A 205 29.56 2.49 10.17
CA ARG A 205 29.04 2.02 8.87
C ARG A 205 28.90 0.50 8.78
N ASN A 206 29.90 -0.25 9.25
CA ASN A 206 29.99 -1.70 9.07
C ASN A 206 29.60 -2.50 10.32
N MET A 207 28.88 -1.90 11.25
CA MET A 207 28.58 -2.48 12.57
C MET A 207 27.95 -3.88 12.47
N PHE A 208 27.06 -4.09 11.51
CA PHE A 208 26.37 -5.36 11.28
C PHE A 208 26.91 -6.15 10.07
N ASN A 209 28.06 -5.72 9.49
CA ASN A 209 28.75 -6.46 8.42
C ASN A 209 30.28 -6.32 8.49
N PRO A 210 30.89 -6.52 9.66
CA PRO A 210 32.34 -6.48 9.81
C PRO A 210 32.97 -7.65 9.02
N LYS A 211 34.06 -7.37 8.29
CA LYS A 211 34.70 -8.35 7.40
C LYS A 211 35.88 -9.07 8.06
N THR A 212 36.53 -8.48 9.05
CA THR A 212 37.66 -9.06 9.78
C THR A 212 37.39 -9.17 11.28
N ASP A 213 38.22 -9.91 12.00
CA ASP A 213 38.08 -10.05 13.46
C ASP A 213 38.39 -8.74 14.18
N GLU A 214 39.30 -7.91 13.65
CA GLU A 214 39.57 -6.56 14.14
C GLU A 214 38.34 -5.68 13.97
N GLU A 215 37.68 -5.72 12.81
CA GLU A 215 36.44 -4.99 12.56
C GLU A 215 35.31 -5.45 13.48
N LYS A 216 35.17 -6.77 13.73
CA LYS A 216 34.18 -7.32 14.69
C LYS A 216 34.40 -6.77 16.08
N LYS A 217 35.66 -6.75 16.54
CA LYS A 217 36.01 -6.21 17.85
C LYS A 217 35.74 -4.70 17.92
N ALA A 218 36.09 -3.95 16.87
CA ALA A 218 35.85 -2.50 16.81
C ALA A 218 34.34 -2.21 16.81
N ALA A 219 33.55 -2.92 16.00
CA ALA A 219 32.09 -2.80 15.96
C ALA A 219 31.44 -3.08 17.33
N PHE A 220 31.85 -4.16 18.00
CA PHE A 220 31.32 -4.53 19.30
C PHE A 220 31.64 -3.46 20.39
N LEU A 221 32.87 -2.94 20.43
CA LEU A 221 33.25 -1.90 21.37
C LEU A 221 32.50 -0.59 21.09
N ARG A 222 32.36 -0.25 19.81
CA ARG A 222 31.65 0.95 19.37
C ARG A 222 30.15 0.85 19.68
N GLU A 223 29.52 -0.27 19.44
CA GLU A 223 28.13 -0.52 19.80
C GLU A 223 27.91 -0.29 21.31
N LYS A 224 28.75 -0.85 22.16
CA LYS A 224 28.68 -0.62 23.62
C LYS A 224 28.82 0.85 24.00
N GLU A 225 29.77 1.55 23.39
CA GLU A 225 29.99 2.99 23.61
C GLU A 225 28.74 3.79 23.27
N ILE A 226 28.16 3.58 22.07
CA ILE A 226 26.99 4.32 21.61
C ILE A 226 25.76 4.01 22.47
N ARG A 227 25.54 2.73 22.82
CA ARG A 227 24.43 2.34 23.69
C ARG A 227 24.50 2.99 25.07
N LEU A 228 25.70 3.18 25.62
CA LEU A 228 25.88 3.88 26.90
C LEU A 228 25.70 5.40 26.73
N LYS A 229 26.34 5.98 25.73
CA LYS A 229 26.30 7.43 25.48
C LYS A 229 24.90 7.94 25.17
N TYR A 230 24.14 7.18 24.39
CA TYR A 230 22.81 7.54 23.88
C TYR A 230 21.67 6.69 24.47
N ALA A 231 21.86 6.18 25.70
CA ALA A 231 20.86 5.31 26.34
C ALA A 231 19.46 5.94 26.40
N ASP A 232 19.37 7.24 26.67
CA ASP A 232 18.09 7.96 26.73
C ASP A 232 17.45 8.12 25.35
N THR A 233 18.23 8.42 24.31
CA THR A 233 17.76 8.47 22.90
C THR A 233 17.21 7.11 22.44
N ILE A 234 17.92 6.03 22.77
CA ILE A 234 17.50 4.65 22.45
C ILE A 234 16.19 4.29 23.17
N ASN A 235 16.04 4.67 24.43
CA ASN A 235 14.80 4.48 25.17
C ASN A 235 13.66 5.37 24.65
N TYR A 236 13.94 6.61 24.28
CA TYR A 236 12.97 7.51 23.65
C TYR A 236 12.42 6.91 22.35
N TYR A 237 13.32 6.43 21.47
CA TYR A 237 12.89 5.74 20.24
C TYR A 237 11.99 4.53 20.54
N SER A 238 12.42 3.71 21.51
CA SER A 238 11.65 2.54 21.93
C SER A 238 10.29 2.91 22.51
N PHE A 239 10.19 4.01 23.26
CA PHE A 239 8.94 4.56 23.76
C PHE A 239 7.99 4.96 22.62
N CYS A 240 8.48 5.71 21.61
CA CYS A 240 7.66 6.08 20.45
C CYS A 240 7.11 4.84 19.73
N GLN A 241 7.92 3.79 19.55
CA GLN A 241 7.50 2.54 18.93
C GLN A 241 6.47 1.79 19.78
N PHE A 242 6.62 1.79 21.11
CA PHE A 242 5.65 1.21 22.04
C PHE A 242 4.29 1.92 21.97
N VAL A 243 4.28 3.25 22.00
CA VAL A 243 3.04 4.05 21.90
C VAL A 243 2.35 3.78 20.57
N ALA A 244 3.08 3.85 19.46
CA ALA A 244 2.54 3.60 18.12
C ALA A 244 1.95 2.19 18.00
N ALA A 245 2.67 1.17 18.47
CA ALA A 245 2.19 -0.22 18.43
C ALA A 245 0.92 -0.43 19.26
N LYS A 246 0.85 0.19 20.45
CA LYS A 246 -0.31 0.10 21.35
C LYS A 246 -1.55 0.76 20.74
N GLN A 247 -1.41 1.96 20.18
CA GLN A 247 -2.52 2.65 19.51
C GLN A 247 -2.98 1.89 18.25
N ASN A 248 -2.06 1.38 17.45
CA ASN A 248 -2.40 0.55 16.29
C ASN A 248 -3.15 -0.74 16.69
N GLU A 249 -2.78 -1.37 17.81
CA GLU A 249 -3.51 -2.54 18.33
C GLU A 249 -4.95 -2.18 18.71
N GLU A 250 -5.16 -1.05 19.37
CA GLU A 250 -6.49 -0.54 19.76
C GLU A 250 -7.33 -0.24 18.52
N THR A 251 -6.76 0.41 17.52
CA THR A 251 -7.41 0.71 16.23
C THR A 251 -7.85 -0.57 15.51
N ARG A 252 -7.01 -1.61 15.49
CA ARG A 252 -7.36 -2.91 14.90
C ARG A 252 -8.49 -3.61 15.66
N LYS A 253 -8.47 -3.53 16.99
CA LYS A 253 -9.57 -4.05 17.83
C LYS A 253 -10.88 -3.31 17.56
N TYR A 254 -10.80 -1.99 17.34
CA TYR A 254 -11.95 -1.15 16.99
C TYR A 254 -12.52 -1.57 15.63
N ALA A 255 -11.73 -1.59 14.58
CA ALA A 255 -12.16 -1.99 13.23
C ALA A 255 -12.82 -3.39 13.23
N LYS A 256 -12.26 -4.33 14.00
CA LYS A 256 -12.79 -5.71 14.10
C LYS A 256 -14.21 -5.76 14.68
N LYS A 257 -14.60 -4.85 15.58
CA LYS A 257 -15.97 -4.81 16.14
C LYS A 257 -17.03 -4.54 15.08
N ASP A 258 -16.65 -3.81 14.03
CA ASP A 258 -17.53 -3.41 12.94
C ASP A 258 -17.38 -4.30 11.68
N ASP A 259 -16.81 -5.50 11.84
CA ASP A 259 -16.50 -6.42 10.73
C ASP A 259 -15.65 -5.79 9.60
N LEU A 260 -14.93 -4.72 9.91
CA LEU A 260 -14.05 -4.05 8.97
C LEU A 260 -12.64 -4.63 9.05
N LYS A 261 -12.20 -5.27 8.00
CA LYS A 261 -10.87 -5.90 7.92
C LYS A 261 -9.82 -4.87 7.51
N MET A 262 -8.66 -4.92 8.16
CA MET A 262 -7.50 -4.13 7.74
C MET A 262 -6.66 -4.93 6.76
N ILE A 263 -6.27 -4.30 5.65
CA ILE A 263 -5.32 -4.83 4.66
C ILE A 263 -4.06 -3.95 4.74
N ALA A 264 -2.91 -4.59 5.00
CA ALA A 264 -1.63 -3.90 4.98
C ALA A 264 -1.09 -3.74 3.56
N ASP A 265 -0.16 -2.82 3.39
CA ASP A 265 0.63 -2.67 2.17
C ASP A 265 2.11 -2.92 2.48
N ARG A 266 2.71 -3.90 1.80
CA ARG A 266 4.14 -4.24 1.92
C ARG A 266 4.89 -3.63 0.74
N GLN A 267 5.61 -2.54 0.98
CA GLN A 267 6.52 -1.97 -0.01
C GLN A 267 7.62 -2.96 -0.40
N VAL A 268 8.06 -2.94 -1.66
CA VAL A 268 9.19 -3.77 -2.12
C VAL A 268 10.52 -3.30 -1.51
N ALA A 269 10.60 -2.03 -1.18
CA ALA A 269 11.80 -1.37 -0.67
C ALA A 269 12.22 -1.82 0.73
N PHE A 270 13.53 -1.66 0.99
CA PHE A 270 14.13 -1.59 2.31
C PHE A 270 14.69 -0.19 2.50
N SER A 271 14.42 0.43 3.66
CA SER A 271 14.94 1.77 3.97
C SER A 271 16.47 1.75 4.18
N ASP A 272 17.09 2.94 4.25
CA ASP A 272 18.51 3.05 4.61
C ASP A 272 18.79 2.45 5.99
N ARG A 273 17.86 2.58 6.94
CA ARG A 273 17.94 1.96 8.26
C ARG A 273 17.96 0.44 8.17
N ASP A 274 17.05 -0.14 7.40
CA ASP A 274 17.01 -1.59 7.16
C ASP A 274 18.27 -2.06 6.44
N SER A 275 18.75 -1.30 5.45
CA SER A 275 19.95 -1.63 4.69
C SER A 275 21.21 -1.66 5.56
N TRP A 276 21.27 -0.83 6.60
CA TRP A 276 22.33 -0.84 7.59
C TRP A 276 22.15 -1.96 8.62
N ALA A 277 20.95 -2.11 9.19
CA ALA A 277 20.65 -3.07 10.24
C ALA A 277 20.81 -4.52 9.79
N TYR A 278 20.57 -4.79 8.50
CA TYR A 278 20.60 -6.12 7.89
C TYR A 278 21.62 -6.22 6.75
N GLN A 279 22.67 -5.41 6.79
CA GLN A 279 23.67 -5.22 5.73
C GLN A 279 24.24 -6.53 5.19
N SER A 280 24.48 -7.52 6.06
CA SER A 280 25.02 -8.84 5.69
C SER A 280 24.07 -9.71 4.88
N LEU A 281 22.79 -9.32 4.77
CA LEU A 281 21.75 -10.06 4.05
C LEU A 281 21.52 -9.56 2.62
N PHE A 282 22.15 -8.45 2.25
CA PHE A 282 21.97 -7.86 0.94
C PHE A 282 23.13 -8.15 -0.02
N LEU A 283 22.80 -8.19 -1.30
CA LEU A 283 23.74 -8.42 -2.40
C LEU A 283 24.60 -7.19 -2.62
N GLU A 284 25.89 -7.31 -2.32
CA GLU A 284 26.83 -6.18 -2.34
C GLU A 284 26.97 -5.59 -3.74
N GLY A 285 26.82 -4.26 -3.84
CA GLY A 285 27.00 -3.52 -5.08
C GLY A 285 25.85 -3.59 -6.08
N TRP A 286 24.74 -4.26 -5.73
CA TRP A 286 23.54 -4.33 -6.57
C TRP A 286 22.35 -3.60 -5.93
N MET A 287 21.57 -2.93 -6.75
CA MET A 287 20.38 -2.18 -6.37
C MET A 287 19.16 -2.66 -7.13
N LEU A 288 18.00 -2.59 -6.49
CA LEU A 288 16.70 -2.85 -7.09
C LEU A 288 16.25 -1.65 -7.90
N GLY A 289 15.73 -1.90 -9.08
CA GLY A 289 15.13 -0.88 -9.95
C GLY A 289 14.02 -1.47 -10.82
N CYS A 290 13.59 -0.69 -11.80
CA CYS A 290 12.64 -1.11 -12.81
C CYS A 290 13.32 -1.07 -14.19
N PRO A 291 13.09 -2.06 -15.08
CA PRO A 291 13.59 -2.01 -16.44
C PRO A 291 12.97 -0.85 -17.23
N PRO A 292 13.54 -0.49 -18.40
CA PRO A 292 12.88 0.40 -19.35
C PRO A 292 11.47 -0.10 -19.68
N ASP A 293 10.49 0.78 -19.52
CA ASP A 293 9.08 0.48 -19.74
C ASP A 293 8.32 1.66 -20.37
N TYR A 294 7.00 1.59 -20.38
CA TYR A 294 6.14 2.65 -20.88
C TYR A 294 6.28 3.96 -20.08
N PHE A 295 6.46 3.87 -18.75
CA PHE A 295 6.56 5.02 -17.87
C PHE A 295 7.94 5.67 -17.88
N SER A 296 9.00 4.87 -18.09
CA SER A 296 10.38 5.35 -18.12
C SER A 296 11.21 4.61 -19.16
N LYS A 297 11.54 5.29 -20.27
CA LYS A 297 12.40 4.74 -21.32
C LYS A 297 13.85 4.46 -20.86
N SER A 298 14.27 5.08 -19.76
CA SER A 298 15.58 4.87 -19.14
C SER A 298 15.57 3.87 -17.98
N GLY A 299 14.40 3.27 -17.69
CA GLY A 299 14.17 2.52 -16.46
C GLY A 299 14.13 3.43 -15.24
N GLN A 300 13.94 2.85 -14.06
CA GLN A 300 13.88 3.58 -12.79
C GLN A 300 14.95 3.05 -11.84
N ALA A 301 15.87 3.93 -11.44
CA ALA A 301 16.89 3.65 -10.45
C ALA A 301 16.33 3.92 -9.04
N TRP A 302 15.74 2.92 -8.41
CA TRP A 302 15.13 3.09 -7.08
C TRP A 302 16.17 3.17 -5.96
N GLY A 303 17.34 2.56 -6.14
CA GLY A 303 18.42 2.61 -5.16
C GLY A 303 18.21 1.76 -3.90
N PHE A 304 17.23 0.86 -3.91
CA PHE A 304 16.98 -0.03 -2.78
C PHE A 304 17.91 -1.24 -2.80
N PRO A 305 18.34 -1.76 -1.63
CA PRO A 305 19.17 -2.95 -1.57
C PRO A 305 18.39 -4.20 -2.02
N VAL A 306 19.10 -5.14 -2.61
CA VAL A 306 18.57 -6.43 -3.07
C VAL A 306 18.98 -7.51 -2.09
N VAL A 307 18.06 -8.38 -1.68
CA VAL A 307 18.39 -9.53 -0.82
C VAL A 307 19.30 -10.50 -1.57
N ASP A 308 20.38 -10.94 -0.90
CA ASP A 308 21.27 -11.95 -1.46
C ASP A 308 20.57 -13.31 -1.55
N PRO A 309 20.40 -13.88 -2.76
CA PRO A 309 19.76 -15.18 -2.95
C PRO A 309 20.40 -16.31 -2.10
N LYS A 310 21.72 -16.23 -1.88
CA LYS A 310 22.48 -17.22 -1.07
C LYS A 310 22.17 -17.12 0.43
N LYS A 311 21.55 -16.02 0.88
CA LYS A 311 21.10 -15.82 2.27
C LYS A 311 19.63 -16.16 2.47
N MET A 312 18.89 -16.33 1.37
CA MET A 312 17.47 -16.64 1.40
C MET A 312 17.19 -18.07 1.83
N PHE A 313 17.90 -19.02 1.26
CA PHE A 313 17.77 -20.45 1.53
C PHE A 313 19.14 -21.09 1.74
N ASN A 314 19.23 -22.04 2.67
CA ASN A 314 20.37 -22.92 2.88
C ASN A 314 20.42 -24.01 1.78
N GLU A 315 21.53 -24.72 1.67
CA GLU A 315 21.72 -25.79 0.68
C GLU A 315 20.69 -26.93 0.82
N ASP A 316 20.23 -27.21 2.03
CA ASP A 316 19.17 -28.20 2.32
C ASP A 316 17.75 -27.68 1.99
N GLY A 317 17.62 -26.45 1.48
CA GLY A 317 16.37 -25.81 1.14
C GLY A 317 15.57 -25.26 2.33
N SER A 318 16.13 -25.28 3.54
CA SER A 318 15.59 -24.56 4.71
C SER A 318 15.82 -23.05 4.59
N LEU A 319 15.12 -22.25 5.43
CA LEU A 319 15.28 -20.81 5.40
C LEU A 319 16.64 -20.37 5.93
N GLY A 320 17.38 -19.63 5.12
CA GLY A 320 18.54 -18.86 5.53
C GLY A 320 18.17 -17.66 6.41
N GLU A 321 19.15 -16.85 6.77
CA GLU A 321 18.93 -15.69 7.66
C GLU A 321 17.97 -14.65 7.06
N ALA A 322 18.13 -14.33 5.76
CA ALA A 322 17.22 -13.42 5.07
C ALA A 322 15.80 -14.01 4.95
N GLY A 323 15.70 -15.31 4.67
CA GLY A 323 14.41 -15.99 4.61
C GLY A 323 13.67 -15.98 5.94
N LYS A 324 14.38 -16.16 7.05
CA LYS A 324 13.83 -16.09 8.42
C LYS A 324 13.35 -14.68 8.75
N LEU A 325 14.14 -13.64 8.41
CA LEU A 325 13.78 -12.25 8.62
C LEU A 325 12.49 -11.90 7.88
N LEU A 326 12.41 -12.24 6.58
CA LEU A 326 11.24 -11.97 5.76
C LEU A 326 10.01 -12.75 6.23
N LYS A 327 10.18 -14.00 6.62
CA LYS A 327 9.07 -14.78 7.18
C LYS A 327 8.53 -14.17 8.46
N HIS A 328 9.41 -13.68 9.34
CA HIS A 328 9.00 -12.96 10.54
C HIS A 328 8.22 -11.69 10.22
N LEU A 329 8.69 -10.91 9.24
CA LEU A 329 8.00 -9.72 8.75
C LEU A 329 6.59 -10.04 8.25
N TYR A 330 6.45 -11.01 7.34
CA TYR A 330 5.14 -11.39 6.81
C TYR A 330 4.21 -11.95 7.88
N LYS A 331 4.72 -12.75 8.83
CA LYS A 331 3.92 -13.22 9.99
C LYS A 331 3.38 -12.06 10.80
N LYS A 332 4.22 -11.08 11.15
CA LYS A 332 3.78 -9.87 11.85
C LYS A 332 2.69 -9.15 11.07
N MET A 333 2.89 -8.94 9.76
CA MET A 333 1.91 -8.24 8.92
C MET A 333 0.57 -8.97 8.85
N PHE A 334 0.55 -10.29 8.63
CA PHE A 334 -0.69 -11.09 8.58
C PHE A 334 -1.39 -11.16 9.93
N LYS A 335 -0.63 -11.31 11.04
CA LYS A 335 -1.18 -11.29 12.39
C LYS A 335 -1.89 -9.97 12.69
N GLU A 336 -1.29 -8.86 12.29
CA GLU A 336 -1.81 -7.52 12.52
C GLU A 336 -2.93 -7.12 11.56
N ASN A 337 -2.98 -7.71 10.37
CA ASN A 337 -3.91 -7.35 9.30
C ASN A 337 -4.63 -8.59 8.74
N PRO A 338 -5.66 -9.08 9.43
CA PRO A 338 -6.39 -10.30 9.02
C PRO A 338 -7.19 -10.13 7.72
N GLY A 339 -7.32 -8.92 7.19
CA GLY A 339 -7.86 -8.65 5.85
C GLY A 339 -6.91 -9.04 4.73
N GLY A 340 -5.62 -9.11 5.03
CA GLY A 340 -4.57 -9.51 4.09
C GLY A 340 -3.42 -8.53 4.01
N VAL A 341 -2.52 -8.81 3.07
CA VAL A 341 -1.36 -7.98 2.74
C VAL A 341 -1.31 -7.78 1.22
N ARG A 342 -1.36 -6.53 0.79
CA ARG A 342 -0.96 -6.16 -0.57
C ARG A 342 0.56 -6.19 -0.65
N ILE A 343 1.08 -6.90 -1.60
CA ILE A 343 2.51 -6.96 -1.88
C ILE A 343 2.78 -6.08 -3.09
N ASP A 344 3.47 -4.99 -2.82
CA ASP A 344 3.90 -4.03 -3.82
C ASP A 344 4.96 -4.65 -4.73
N HIS A 345 4.84 -4.42 -6.03
CA HIS A 345 5.76 -4.88 -7.06
C HIS A 345 6.17 -6.35 -6.90
N ILE A 346 5.21 -7.28 -7.04
CA ILE A 346 5.45 -8.73 -6.87
C ILE A 346 6.60 -9.26 -7.75
N VAL A 347 6.85 -8.60 -8.88
CA VAL A 347 7.96 -8.91 -9.79
C VAL A 347 9.30 -8.83 -9.05
N GLY A 348 9.44 -7.86 -8.12
CA GLY A 348 10.64 -7.68 -7.30
C GLY A 348 10.91 -8.82 -6.30
N LEU A 349 9.90 -9.65 -6.02
CA LEU A 349 10.06 -10.84 -5.18
C LEU A 349 10.34 -12.11 -5.98
N ILE A 350 9.82 -12.18 -7.22
CA ILE A 350 9.90 -13.40 -8.05
C ILE A 350 11.10 -13.36 -8.98
N ASP A 351 11.33 -12.25 -9.68
CA ASP A 351 12.43 -12.08 -10.62
C ASP A 351 12.87 -10.60 -10.70
N PRO A 352 13.53 -10.09 -9.64
CA PRO A 352 13.85 -8.67 -9.53
C PRO A 352 14.75 -8.16 -10.63
N TRP A 353 14.46 -6.93 -11.10
CA TRP A 353 15.37 -6.18 -11.96
C TRP A 353 16.42 -5.49 -11.12
N VAL A 354 17.70 -5.78 -11.41
CA VAL A 354 18.82 -5.29 -10.62
C VAL A 354 19.85 -4.57 -11.48
N TYR A 355 20.48 -3.56 -10.89
CA TYR A 355 21.54 -2.79 -11.55
C TYR A 355 22.68 -2.48 -10.57
N LYS A 356 23.86 -2.19 -11.08
CA LYS A 356 25.03 -1.84 -10.25
C LYS A 356 24.87 -0.47 -9.61
N ALA A 357 25.22 -0.36 -8.33
CA ALA A 357 25.30 0.92 -7.64
C ALA A 357 26.13 1.95 -8.43
N GLY A 358 25.59 3.15 -8.63
CA GLY A 358 26.21 4.21 -9.41
C GLY A 358 26.11 4.04 -10.95
N LYS A 359 25.36 3.05 -11.44
CA LYS A 359 25.03 2.88 -12.86
C LYS A 359 23.54 3.15 -13.10
N THR A 360 23.12 3.12 -14.36
CA THR A 360 21.71 3.20 -14.73
C THR A 360 21.06 1.81 -14.77
N PRO A 361 19.73 1.69 -14.61
CA PRO A 361 19.03 0.41 -14.70
C PRO A 361 18.84 -0.07 -16.16
N MET A 362 19.74 0.33 -17.06
CA MET A 362 19.70 -0.01 -18.47
C MET A 362 20.51 -1.29 -18.77
N PRO A 363 20.04 -2.19 -19.67
CA PRO A 363 20.78 -3.38 -20.08
C PRO A 363 22.21 -3.09 -20.51
N LYS A 364 22.42 -2.02 -21.29
CA LYS A 364 23.74 -1.59 -21.76
C LYS A 364 24.73 -1.22 -20.65
N ASP A 365 24.25 -0.87 -19.46
CA ASP A 365 25.05 -0.52 -18.29
C ASP A 365 25.17 -1.71 -17.31
N GLY A 366 24.80 -2.91 -17.74
CA GLY A 366 24.93 -4.16 -16.99
C GLY A 366 23.76 -4.44 -16.05
N ALA A 367 22.58 -3.83 -16.26
CA ALA A 367 21.38 -4.22 -15.54
C ALA A 367 20.76 -5.49 -16.13
N GLY A 368 20.07 -6.25 -15.28
CA GLY A 368 19.40 -7.49 -15.71
C GLY A 368 18.47 -8.05 -14.66
N ARG A 369 17.73 -9.11 -15.02
CA ARG A 369 16.91 -9.85 -14.08
C ARG A 369 17.78 -10.82 -13.28
N LEU A 370 17.61 -10.81 -11.96
CA LEU A 370 18.47 -11.55 -11.05
C LEU A 370 18.45 -13.06 -11.34
N TYR A 371 17.28 -13.61 -11.67
CA TYR A 371 17.10 -15.05 -11.87
C TYR A 371 16.92 -15.47 -13.34
N SER A 372 16.83 -14.50 -14.26
CA SER A 372 16.58 -14.76 -15.69
C SER A 372 17.69 -14.30 -16.63
N SER A 373 18.92 -14.09 -16.10
CA SER A 373 20.07 -13.63 -16.90
C SER A 373 21.24 -14.63 -16.89
N PRO A 374 21.08 -15.85 -17.45
CA PRO A 374 22.15 -16.84 -17.49
C PRO A 374 23.34 -16.41 -18.38
N GLU A 375 23.15 -15.49 -19.31
CA GLU A 375 24.18 -14.90 -20.16
C GLU A 375 25.00 -13.79 -19.48
N HIS A 376 24.53 -13.25 -18.36
CA HIS A 376 25.15 -12.13 -17.69
C HIS A 376 26.41 -12.57 -16.92
N PRO A 377 27.56 -11.87 -17.04
CA PRO A 377 28.83 -12.29 -16.42
C PRO A 377 28.75 -12.51 -14.90
N GLU A 378 27.94 -11.70 -14.20
CA GLU A 378 27.86 -11.76 -12.74
C GLU A 378 26.53 -12.35 -12.22
N LEU A 379 25.41 -12.15 -12.95
CA LEU A 379 24.10 -12.65 -12.50
C LEU A 379 23.87 -14.12 -12.83
N SER A 380 24.61 -14.67 -13.81
CA SER A 380 24.48 -16.07 -14.23
C SER A 380 24.56 -17.09 -13.05
N GLN A 381 25.30 -16.75 -12.01
CA GLN A 381 25.42 -17.60 -10.81
C GLN A 381 24.11 -17.72 -10.00
N TYR A 382 23.15 -16.82 -10.23
CA TYR A 382 21.81 -16.82 -9.58
C TYR A 382 20.72 -17.28 -10.54
N ALA A 383 21.03 -17.43 -11.84
CA ALA A 383 20.05 -17.74 -12.86
C ALA A 383 19.33 -19.09 -12.60
N ILE A 384 18.02 -19.04 -12.69
CA ILE A 384 17.12 -20.22 -12.65
C ILE A 384 16.79 -20.61 -14.10
N ALA A 385 16.55 -19.64 -14.97
CA ALA A 385 16.44 -19.87 -16.42
C ALA A 385 17.80 -20.27 -17.01
N THR A 386 17.76 -21.15 -18.02
CA THR A 386 18.93 -21.54 -18.81
C THR A 386 18.94 -20.80 -20.15
N MET A 387 20.05 -20.86 -20.88
CA MET A 387 20.13 -20.27 -22.24
C MET A 387 19.05 -20.78 -23.18
N ASP A 388 18.66 -22.05 -23.07
CA ASP A 388 17.61 -22.68 -23.91
C ASP A 388 16.19 -22.14 -23.59
N ASP A 389 16.02 -21.55 -22.41
CA ASP A 389 14.75 -20.99 -22.00
C ASP A 389 14.51 -19.57 -22.55
N LEU A 390 15.58 -18.95 -23.09
CA LEU A 390 15.52 -17.57 -23.57
C LEU A 390 15.19 -17.44 -25.05
N ASN A 391 14.53 -16.34 -25.39
CA ASN A 391 14.50 -15.79 -26.72
C ASN A 391 15.66 -14.79 -26.88
N LEU A 392 16.75 -15.21 -27.49
CA LEU A 392 17.98 -14.43 -27.63
C LEU A 392 17.89 -13.26 -28.63
N GLU A 393 16.81 -13.18 -29.39
CA GLU A 393 16.51 -12.05 -30.28
C GLU A 393 15.99 -10.82 -29.52
N LEU A 394 15.54 -11.01 -28.27
CA LEU A 394 15.01 -9.95 -27.42
C LEU A 394 16.06 -9.51 -26.40
N GLU A 395 16.07 -8.21 -26.06
CA GLU A 395 16.84 -7.68 -24.95
C GLU A 395 16.33 -8.26 -23.61
N ASN A 396 17.17 -8.27 -22.57
CA ASN A 396 16.86 -8.88 -21.29
C ASN A 396 15.79 -8.14 -20.45
N ASP A 397 15.45 -6.88 -20.81
CA ASP A 397 14.36 -6.11 -20.23
C ASP A 397 12.97 -6.49 -20.77
N LYS A 398 12.90 -7.23 -21.90
CA LYS A 398 11.63 -7.55 -22.56
C LYS A 398 10.84 -8.64 -21.84
N GLU A 399 9.52 -8.47 -21.76
CA GLU A 399 8.59 -9.38 -21.08
C GLU A 399 8.70 -10.83 -21.56
N LYS A 400 8.84 -11.01 -22.88
CA LYS A 400 8.90 -12.32 -23.55
C LYS A 400 10.33 -12.86 -23.71
N ARG A 401 11.30 -12.30 -22.97
CA ARG A 401 12.70 -12.77 -22.99
C ARG A 401 12.80 -14.22 -22.56
N VAL A 402 12.17 -14.59 -21.45
CA VAL A 402 11.97 -15.99 -21.04
C VAL A 402 10.75 -16.53 -21.78
N LYS A 403 10.90 -17.62 -22.54
CA LYS A 403 9.84 -18.20 -23.39
C LYS A 403 9.28 -19.52 -22.88
N LYS A 404 10.00 -20.22 -22.01
CA LYS A 404 9.59 -21.50 -21.44
C LYS A 404 10.26 -21.73 -20.09
N LEU A 405 9.65 -22.50 -19.22
CA LEU A 405 10.21 -22.97 -17.96
C LEU A 405 9.67 -24.38 -17.65
N THR A 406 10.49 -25.20 -17.03
CA THR A 406 10.03 -26.44 -16.41
C THR A 406 9.27 -26.13 -15.11
N ARG A 407 8.46 -27.08 -14.64
CA ARG A 407 7.76 -26.92 -13.37
C ARG A 407 8.72 -26.77 -12.18
N ASP A 408 9.88 -27.41 -12.21
CA ASP A 408 10.90 -27.28 -11.17
C ASP A 408 11.52 -25.89 -11.16
N GLN A 409 11.75 -25.27 -12.31
CA GLN A 409 12.17 -23.88 -12.40
C GLN A 409 11.10 -22.93 -11.86
N ILE A 410 9.82 -23.13 -12.23
CA ILE A 410 8.71 -22.32 -11.70
C ILE A 410 8.66 -22.38 -10.17
N LYS A 411 8.84 -23.58 -9.56
CA LYS A 411 8.91 -23.72 -8.10
C LYS A 411 10.13 -23.01 -7.50
N LYS A 412 11.27 -22.98 -8.18
CA LYS A 412 12.45 -22.23 -7.73
C LYS A 412 12.18 -20.71 -7.74
N TYR A 413 11.61 -20.17 -8.82
CA TYR A 413 11.17 -18.77 -8.87
C TYR A 413 10.14 -18.44 -7.78
N GLY A 414 9.22 -19.37 -7.51
CA GLY A 414 8.17 -19.22 -6.50
C GLY A 414 8.56 -19.58 -5.08
N ALA A 415 9.82 -19.98 -4.81
CA ALA A 415 10.22 -20.49 -3.50
C ALA A 415 10.02 -19.49 -2.37
N MET A 416 10.26 -18.20 -2.61
CA MET A 416 9.99 -17.14 -1.64
C MET A 416 8.48 -17.03 -1.35
N ILE A 417 7.65 -17.08 -2.38
CA ILE A 417 6.19 -17.02 -2.25
C ILE A 417 5.68 -18.21 -1.42
N GLU A 418 6.10 -19.42 -1.76
CA GLU A 418 5.63 -20.62 -1.10
C GLU A 418 6.11 -20.75 0.36
N LYS A 419 7.45 -20.66 0.54
CA LYS A 419 8.10 -20.99 1.83
C LYS A 419 8.08 -19.84 2.83
N ILE A 420 7.85 -18.61 2.36
CA ILE A 420 7.85 -17.42 3.19
C ILE A 420 6.45 -16.80 3.26
N VAL A 421 5.91 -16.30 2.16
CA VAL A 421 4.66 -15.52 2.18
C VAL A 421 3.45 -16.39 2.50
N ILE A 422 3.22 -17.46 1.72
CA ILE A 422 2.09 -18.38 1.94
C ILE A 422 2.24 -19.12 3.27
N ALA A 423 3.46 -19.53 3.62
CA ALA A 423 3.71 -20.20 4.90
C ALA A 423 3.43 -19.27 6.09
N ALA A 424 3.84 -18.00 6.03
CA ALA A 424 3.53 -17.01 7.05
C ALA A 424 2.02 -16.76 7.21
N ALA A 425 1.29 -16.62 6.10
CA ALA A 425 -0.17 -16.47 6.12
C ALA A 425 -0.85 -17.68 6.79
N LYS A 426 -0.45 -18.90 6.44
CA LYS A 426 -0.99 -20.14 7.03
C LYS A 426 -0.71 -20.26 8.52
N GLU A 427 0.49 -19.87 8.98
CA GLU A 427 0.84 -19.89 10.40
C GLU A 427 0.00 -18.91 11.24
N GLU A 428 -0.50 -17.83 10.61
CA GLU A 428 -1.44 -16.89 11.23
C GLU A 428 -2.94 -17.24 10.97
N GLY A 429 -3.22 -18.45 10.48
CA GLY A 429 -4.58 -18.96 10.26
C GLY A 429 -5.28 -18.39 9.03
N LEU A 430 -4.52 -17.76 8.13
CA LEU A 430 -5.01 -17.21 6.87
C LEU A 430 -4.69 -18.14 5.70
N ASN A 431 -5.38 -17.94 4.59
CA ASN A 431 -5.10 -18.64 3.34
C ASN A 431 -4.54 -17.67 2.29
N LYS A 432 -4.29 -18.17 1.08
CA LYS A 432 -3.77 -17.38 -0.04
C LYS A 432 -4.69 -16.23 -0.49
N ASP A 433 -5.97 -16.21 -0.08
CA ASP A 433 -6.88 -15.09 -0.37
C ASP A 433 -6.50 -13.81 0.38
N ALA A 434 -5.68 -13.94 1.44
CA ALA A 434 -5.11 -12.81 2.15
C ALA A 434 -3.88 -12.19 1.45
N ILE A 435 -3.45 -12.74 0.31
CA ILE A 435 -2.29 -12.25 -0.45
C ILE A 435 -2.81 -11.53 -1.69
N VAL A 436 -2.57 -10.23 -1.78
CA VAL A 436 -2.92 -9.38 -2.92
C VAL A 436 -1.62 -8.97 -3.60
N CYS A 437 -1.41 -9.41 -4.85
CA CYS A 437 -0.18 -9.11 -5.57
C CYS A 437 -0.38 -7.90 -6.49
N GLU A 438 0.44 -6.87 -6.32
CA GLU A 438 0.54 -5.82 -7.31
C GLU A 438 1.40 -6.36 -8.47
N ASP A 439 0.70 -6.76 -9.53
CA ASP A 439 1.23 -7.34 -10.76
C ASP A 439 1.09 -6.39 -11.96
N LEU A 440 1.20 -5.10 -11.70
CA LEU A 440 1.11 -4.06 -12.73
C LEU A 440 2.42 -3.87 -13.46
N GLY A 441 2.34 -3.37 -14.70
CA GLY A 441 3.51 -3.10 -15.54
C GLY A 441 4.01 -4.35 -16.28
N THR A 442 5.33 -4.52 -16.34
CA THR A 442 5.98 -5.57 -17.13
C THR A 442 5.86 -6.94 -16.48
N LEU A 443 4.86 -7.74 -16.88
CA LEU A 443 4.71 -9.13 -16.45
C LEU A 443 5.56 -10.05 -17.33
N THR A 444 6.56 -10.67 -16.70
CA THR A 444 7.41 -11.66 -17.38
C THR A 444 6.82 -13.06 -17.24
N PHE A 445 7.18 -13.96 -18.18
CA PHE A 445 6.73 -15.34 -18.15
C PHE A 445 7.01 -16.06 -16.81
N PRO A 446 8.18 -15.86 -16.12
CA PRO A 446 8.39 -16.41 -14.78
C PRO A 446 7.35 -15.92 -13.76
N VAL A 447 7.04 -14.61 -13.75
CA VAL A 447 6.08 -14.03 -12.80
C VAL A 447 4.68 -14.58 -13.03
N GLU A 448 4.20 -14.58 -14.29
CA GLU A 448 2.90 -15.16 -14.65
C GLU A 448 2.81 -16.63 -14.28
N SER A 449 3.89 -17.40 -14.54
CA SER A 449 3.95 -18.83 -14.24
C SER A 449 3.87 -19.12 -12.73
N VAL A 450 4.57 -18.32 -11.91
CA VAL A 450 4.51 -18.43 -10.45
C VAL A 450 3.13 -18.05 -9.92
N MET A 451 2.58 -16.92 -10.39
CA MET A 451 1.24 -16.49 -9.97
C MET A 451 0.19 -17.56 -10.29
N LYS A 452 0.30 -18.20 -11.45
CA LYS A 452 -0.59 -19.31 -11.85
C LYS A 452 -0.35 -20.58 -11.03
N GLU A 453 0.90 -21.00 -10.80
CA GLU A 453 1.22 -22.23 -10.03
C GLU A 453 0.68 -22.13 -8.59
N TYR A 454 0.76 -20.96 -7.95
CA TYR A 454 0.29 -20.76 -6.59
C TYR A 454 -1.13 -20.16 -6.51
N ASP A 455 -1.79 -19.92 -7.65
CA ASP A 455 -3.13 -19.33 -7.75
C ASP A 455 -3.23 -18.02 -6.93
N LEU A 456 -2.32 -17.09 -7.19
CA LEU A 456 -2.27 -15.80 -6.51
C LEU A 456 -3.22 -14.80 -7.18
N GLN A 457 -3.69 -13.84 -6.40
CA GLN A 457 -4.59 -12.77 -6.87
C GLN A 457 -3.80 -11.56 -7.30
N GLY A 458 -3.92 -11.19 -8.57
CA GLY A 458 -3.37 -9.95 -9.12
C GLY A 458 -4.36 -8.80 -9.10
N MET A 459 -3.90 -7.63 -9.53
CA MET A 459 -4.70 -6.39 -9.64
C MET A 459 -5.08 -6.14 -11.11
N ARG A 460 -6.26 -5.56 -11.33
CA ARG A 460 -6.79 -5.21 -12.67
C ARG A 460 -7.27 -3.77 -12.65
N LEU A 461 -6.48 -2.89 -13.27
CA LEU A 461 -6.72 -1.45 -13.33
C LEU A 461 -7.36 -1.07 -14.66
N THR A 462 -8.65 -0.79 -14.64
CA THR A 462 -9.41 -0.57 -15.88
C THR A 462 -9.11 0.75 -16.57
N GLN A 463 -8.45 1.73 -15.92
CA GLN A 463 -7.89 2.91 -16.60
C GLN A 463 -6.76 2.56 -17.59
N PHE A 464 -6.06 1.44 -17.40
CA PHE A 464 -4.92 1.04 -18.24
C PHE A 464 -5.27 0.00 -19.31
N VAL A 465 -6.53 -0.09 -19.70
CA VAL A 465 -6.96 -0.96 -20.81
C VAL A 465 -6.26 -0.53 -22.12
N LYS A 466 -5.64 -1.49 -22.81
CA LYS A 466 -5.15 -1.30 -24.17
C LYS A 466 -6.27 -1.65 -25.15
N HIS A 467 -6.74 -0.64 -25.89
CA HIS A 467 -7.94 -0.78 -26.75
C HIS A 467 -7.70 -1.70 -27.94
N GLU A 468 -6.48 -1.67 -28.46
CA GLU A 468 -6.02 -2.44 -29.61
C GLU A 468 -5.83 -3.94 -29.30
N ASP A 469 -5.88 -4.33 -28.03
CA ASP A 469 -5.68 -5.71 -27.57
C ASP A 469 -7.01 -6.30 -27.05
N PRO A 470 -7.72 -7.13 -27.84
CA PRO A 470 -8.95 -7.77 -27.39
C PRO A 470 -8.77 -8.71 -26.21
N GLU A 471 -7.57 -9.29 -26.05
CA GLU A 471 -7.24 -10.23 -24.97
C GLU A 471 -6.67 -9.54 -23.73
N HIS A 472 -6.61 -8.19 -23.73
CA HIS A 472 -6.02 -7.45 -22.60
C HIS A 472 -6.72 -7.81 -21.28
N PRO A 473 -5.97 -8.21 -20.23
CA PRO A 473 -6.52 -8.76 -18.99
C PRO A 473 -7.32 -7.75 -18.16
N TYR A 474 -7.24 -6.46 -18.48
CA TYR A 474 -7.97 -5.38 -17.77
C TYR A 474 -9.30 -5.03 -18.46
N ARG A 475 -9.60 -5.60 -19.63
CA ARG A 475 -10.95 -5.47 -20.23
C ARG A 475 -11.96 -6.18 -19.35
N CYS A 476 -13.11 -5.56 -19.14
CA CYS A 476 -14.18 -6.08 -18.27
C CYS A 476 -14.55 -7.56 -18.55
N CYS A 477 -14.65 -7.92 -19.83
CA CYS A 477 -14.98 -9.28 -20.30
C CYS A 477 -13.89 -10.33 -19.98
N ASN A 478 -12.60 -9.90 -19.91
CA ASN A 478 -11.44 -10.76 -19.68
C ASN A 478 -11.06 -10.88 -18.20
N ILE A 479 -11.59 -10.02 -17.34
CA ILE A 479 -11.29 -10.04 -15.90
C ILE A 479 -11.71 -11.38 -15.29
N VAL A 480 -10.77 -12.03 -14.62
CA VAL A 480 -10.96 -13.34 -13.97
C VAL A 480 -11.55 -13.19 -12.56
N PRO A 481 -12.26 -14.22 -12.02
CA PRO A 481 -12.88 -14.12 -10.70
C PRO A 481 -11.86 -13.81 -9.58
N ARG A 482 -10.74 -14.54 -9.54
CA ARG A 482 -9.71 -14.41 -8.50
C ARG A 482 -8.75 -13.27 -8.83
N CYS A 483 -9.22 -12.04 -8.70
CA CYS A 483 -8.39 -10.83 -8.78
C CYS A 483 -9.05 -9.70 -7.98
N TRP A 484 -8.33 -8.60 -7.84
CA TRP A 484 -8.81 -7.34 -7.32
C TRP A 484 -8.99 -6.36 -8.48
N ALA A 485 -10.23 -5.95 -8.75
CA ALA A 485 -10.52 -4.97 -9.80
C ALA A 485 -10.73 -3.58 -9.20
N MET A 486 -10.20 -2.58 -9.89
CA MET A 486 -10.28 -1.18 -9.53
C MET A 486 -10.16 -0.30 -10.77
N VAL A 487 -10.63 0.93 -10.70
CA VAL A 487 -10.42 1.89 -11.79
C VAL A 487 -9.01 2.46 -11.77
N GLY A 488 -8.50 2.83 -10.61
CA GLY A 488 -7.15 3.36 -10.39
C GLY A 488 -6.67 3.15 -8.95
N THR A 489 -5.44 3.56 -8.67
CA THR A 489 -4.77 3.49 -7.36
C THR A 489 -4.31 4.88 -6.91
N HIS A 490 -3.44 4.93 -5.90
CA HIS A 490 -2.78 6.17 -5.45
C HIS A 490 -1.87 6.81 -6.50
N ASP A 491 -1.43 6.07 -7.52
CA ASP A 491 -0.55 6.53 -8.60
C ASP A 491 -1.31 6.97 -9.86
N ASN A 492 -2.64 6.99 -9.78
CA ASN A 492 -3.49 7.40 -10.88
C ASN A 492 -4.20 8.72 -10.56
N GLU A 493 -4.54 9.46 -11.59
CA GLU A 493 -5.51 10.53 -11.45
C GLU A 493 -6.89 9.96 -11.09
N PRO A 494 -7.71 10.68 -10.31
CA PRO A 494 -9.09 10.29 -10.03
C PRO A 494 -9.88 10.02 -11.32
N ILE A 495 -10.80 9.05 -11.26
CA ILE A 495 -11.59 8.63 -12.42
C ILE A 495 -12.39 9.78 -13.04
N SER A 496 -12.78 10.79 -12.22
CA SER A 496 -13.46 11.99 -12.70
C SER A 496 -12.54 12.88 -13.57
N MET A 497 -11.25 12.98 -13.24
CA MET A 497 -10.26 13.71 -14.03
C MET A 497 -9.96 12.95 -15.33
N TRP A 498 -9.74 11.63 -15.22
CA TRP A 498 -9.56 10.77 -16.38
C TRP A 498 -10.74 10.87 -17.37
N ALA A 499 -11.97 10.89 -16.87
CA ALA A 499 -13.15 11.01 -17.73
C ALA A 499 -13.21 12.38 -18.45
N ASP A 500 -12.84 13.47 -17.76
CA ASP A 500 -12.74 14.81 -18.38
C ASP A 500 -11.70 14.85 -19.51
N GLU A 501 -10.58 14.12 -19.36
CA GLU A 501 -9.55 14.05 -20.39
C GLU A 501 -9.96 13.18 -21.59
N MET A 502 -10.81 12.19 -21.37
CA MET A 502 -11.23 11.26 -22.43
C MET A 502 -12.32 11.82 -23.33
N ILE A 503 -13.27 12.61 -22.81
CA ILE A 503 -14.39 13.12 -23.61
C ILE A 503 -13.89 13.99 -24.79
N ASN A 504 -14.62 13.88 -25.91
CA ASN A 504 -14.32 14.60 -27.16
C ASN A 504 -12.92 14.33 -27.75
N THR A 505 -12.30 13.21 -27.39
CA THR A 505 -11.00 12.78 -27.94
C THR A 505 -11.11 11.49 -28.74
N HIS A 506 -10.18 11.25 -29.65
CA HIS A 506 -10.14 10.01 -30.42
C HIS A 506 -9.82 8.81 -29.53
N VAL A 507 -8.90 8.96 -28.58
CA VAL A 507 -8.55 7.91 -27.61
C VAL A 507 -9.77 7.57 -26.74
N GLY A 508 -10.48 8.58 -26.25
CA GLY A 508 -11.71 8.39 -25.49
C GLY A 508 -12.80 7.68 -26.29
N TYR A 509 -12.95 8.00 -27.58
CA TYR A 509 -13.89 7.29 -28.46
C TYR A 509 -13.56 5.78 -28.54
N LEU A 510 -12.30 5.43 -28.78
CA LEU A 510 -11.87 4.03 -28.81
C LEU A 510 -12.09 3.31 -27.48
N ASN A 511 -11.80 3.99 -26.36
CA ASN A 511 -12.11 3.52 -25.01
C ASN A 511 -13.59 3.20 -24.84
N VAL A 512 -14.45 4.14 -25.19
CA VAL A 512 -15.90 4.04 -25.01
C VAL A 512 -16.48 2.93 -25.89
N VAL A 513 -16.06 2.80 -27.14
CA VAL A 513 -16.54 1.73 -28.03
C VAL A 513 -16.27 0.36 -27.40
N ASN A 514 -15.04 0.08 -26.97
CA ASN A 514 -14.69 -1.18 -26.33
C ASN A 514 -15.45 -1.39 -25.01
N LEU A 515 -15.58 -0.34 -24.20
CA LEU A 515 -16.30 -0.40 -22.92
C LEU A 515 -17.80 -0.76 -23.13
N VAL A 516 -18.45 -0.15 -24.12
CA VAL A 516 -19.84 -0.42 -24.46
C VAL A 516 -20.00 -1.85 -24.96
N ASP A 517 -19.11 -2.32 -25.84
CA ASP A 517 -19.16 -3.67 -26.38
C ASP A 517 -18.90 -4.74 -25.30
N ASP A 518 -18.00 -4.48 -24.37
CA ASP A 518 -17.69 -5.39 -23.25
C ASP A 518 -18.81 -5.45 -22.20
N MET A 519 -19.41 -4.31 -21.86
CA MET A 519 -20.43 -4.24 -20.80
C MET A 519 -21.85 -4.47 -21.30
N TYR A 520 -22.19 -3.96 -22.47
CA TYR A 520 -23.54 -3.94 -22.99
C TYR A 520 -23.66 -4.69 -24.32
N SER A 521 -23.12 -5.90 -24.36
CA SER A 521 -23.04 -6.76 -25.56
C SER A 521 -24.40 -7.06 -26.23
N GLU A 522 -25.51 -6.87 -25.51
CA GLU A 522 -26.87 -7.04 -26.06
C GLU A 522 -27.37 -5.82 -26.84
N LEU A 523 -26.72 -4.62 -26.66
CA LEU A 523 -27.11 -3.40 -27.38
C LEU A 523 -26.66 -3.47 -28.84
N GLN A 524 -27.60 -3.10 -29.75
CA GLN A 524 -27.36 -3.11 -31.19
C GLN A 524 -27.86 -1.81 -31.85
N GLY A 525 -27.28 -1.51 -33.02
CA GLY A 525 -27.74 -0.40 -33.88
C GLY A 525 -27.81 0.92 -33.13
N LYS A 526 -28.92 1.64 -33.28
CA LYS A 526 -29.09 3.02 -32.77
C LYS A 526 -28.90 3.12 -31.25
N GLU A 527 -29.40 2.16 -30.47
CA GLU A 527 -29.28 2.21 -29.00
C GLU A 527 -27.79 2.15 -28.55
N ARG A 528 -27.01 1.30 -29.21
CA ARG A 528 -25.55 1.24 -28.99
C ARG A 528 -24.87 2.54 -29.38
N ASP A 529 -25.18 3.06 -30.57
CA ASP A 529 -24.57 4.30 -31.07
C ASP A 529 -24.92 5.51 -30.21
N ASP A 530 -26.17 5.65 -29.77
CA ASP A 530 -26.62 6.70 -28.86
C ASP A 530 -25.88 6.64 -27.52
N LEU A 531 -25.64 5.44 -26.99
CA LEU A 531 -24.83 5.28 -25.75
C LEU A 531 -23.37 5.69 -25.96
N ILE A 532 -22.76 5.28 -27.08
CA ILE A 532 -21.38 5.69 -27.43
C ILE A 532 -21.29 7.23 -27.52
N VAL A 533 -22.22 7.87 -28.24
CA VAL A 533 -22.26 9.34 -28.33
C VAL A 533 -22.38 9.98 -26.96
N LYS A 534 -23.26 9.48 -26.10
CA LYS A 534 -23.42 9.99 -24.73
C LYS A 534 -22.12 9.88 -23.94
N LEU A 535 -21.48 8.70 -23.92
CA LEU A 535 -20.28 8.46 -23.12
C LEU A 535 -19.04 9.18 -23.66
N THR A 536 -19.00 9.52 -24.94
CA THR A 536 -17.90 10.29 -25.54
C THR A 536 -18.03 11.80 -25.35
N THR A 537 -19.18 12.29 -24.88
CA THR A 537 -19.48 13.71 -24.72
C THR A 537 -19.86 14.12 -23.29
N ASP A 538 -20.15 13.15 -22.41
CA ASP A 538 -20.56 13.35 -21.02
C ASP A 538 -19.59 12.63 -20.07
N ALA A 539 -18.65 13.39 -19.49
CA ALA A 539 -17.63 12.86 -18.58
C ALA A 539 -18.23 12.17 -17.35
N LYS A 540 -19.34 12.66 -16.81
CA LYS A 540 -20.03 12.08 -15.67
C LYS A 540 -20.66 10.73 -16.01
N ALA A 541 -21.28 10.63 -17.19
CA ALA A 541 -21.80 9.37 -17.66
C ALA A 541 -20.68 8.35 -17.90
N LEU A 542 -19.56 8.76 -18.50
CA LEU A 542 -18.39 7.91 -18.71
C LEU A 542 -17.80 7.45 -17.38
N MET A 543 -17.58 8.33 -16.41
CA MET A 543 -17.10 7.99 -15.07
C MET A 543 -17.98 6.93 -14.41
N ASN A 544 -19.31 7.10 -14.43
CA ASN A 544 -20.24 6.15 -13.82
C ASN A 544 -20.17 4.77 -14.48
N VAL A 545 -20.06 4.70 -15.80
CA VAL A 545 -19.92 3.41 -16.53
C VAL A 545 -18.58 2.76 -16.22
N LYS A 546 -17.49 3.53 -16.13
CA LYS A 546 -16.17 3.01 -15.72
C LYS A 546 -16.18 2.46 -14.30
N LEU A 547 -16.86 3.12 -13.37
CA LEU A 547 -17.05 2.60 -12.01
C LEU A 547 -17.95 1.35 -12.02
N ALA A 548 -19.01 1.32 -12.82
CA ALA A 548 -19.89 0.13 -12.93
C ALA A 548 -19.17 -1.08 -13.54
N GLU A 549 -18.22 -0.86 -14.43
CA GLU A 549 -17.43 -1.88 -15.11
C GLU A 549 -16.78 -2.86 -14.13
N ILE A 550 -16.14 -2.36 -13.08
CA ILE A 550 -15.46 -3.22 -12.10
C ILE A 550 -16.46 -4.10 -11.32
N PHE A 551 -17.66 -3.59 -11.04
CA PHE A 551 -18.73 -4.37 -10.38
C PHE A 551 -19.44 -5.34 -11.33
N ALA A 552 -19.57 -5.00 -12.60
CA ALA A 552 -20.15 -5.89 -13.63
C ALA A 552 -19.20 -7.03 -13.98
N SER A 553 -17.89 -6.84 -13.88
CA SER A 553 -16.87 -7.83 -14.19
C SER A 553 -17.00 -9.12 -13.35
N LYS A 554 -16.24 -10.14 -13.71
CA LYS A 554 -16.18 -11.40 -12.95
C LYS A 554 -15.36 -11.30 -11.66
N ALA A 555 -14.61 -10.22 -11.43
CA ALA A 555 -13.79 -10.06 -10.23
C ALA A 555 -14.61 -10.28 -8.95
N GLU A 556 -14.08 -11.09 -8.05
CA GLU A 556 -14.69 -11.34 -6.74
C GLU A 556 -14.36 -10.25 -5.73
N ASN A 557 -13.29 -9.47 -5.96
CA ASN A 557 -12.81 -8.44 -5.06
C ASN A 557 -12.72 -7.09 -5.78
N ILE A 558 -13.26 -6.07 -5.16
CA ILE A 558 -13.30 -4.70 -5.68
C ILE A 558 -12.58 -3.78 -4.70
N GLN A 559 -11.77 -2.88 -5.23
CA GLN A 559 -11.19 -1.77 -4.48
C GLN A 559 -11.53 -0.43 -5.13
N VAL A 560 -11.73 0.59 -4.30
CA VAL A 560 -11.92 1.97 -4.76
C VAL A 560 -10.99 2.87 -3.95
N PHE A 561 -10.27 3.74 -4.64
CA PHE A 561 -9.41 4.72 -3.98
C PHE A 561 -10.25 5.84 -3.39
N PHE A 562 -9.82 6.42 -2.27
CA PHE A 562 -10.65 7.38 -1.52
C PHE A 562 -11.02 8.63 -2.34
N THR A 563 -10.16 9.10 -3.26
CA THR A 563 -10.49 10.25 -4.12
C THR A 563 -11.66 9.94 -5.03
N ASP A 564 -11.73 8.73 -5.60
CA ASP A 564 -12.86 8.31 -6.44
C ASP A 564 -14.13 8.09 -5.62
N PHE A 565 -13.98 7.56 -4.40
CA PHE A 565 -15.14 7.34 -3.54
C PHE A 565 -15.77 8.67 -3.06
N PHE A 566 -14.95 9.62 -2.60
CA PHE A 566 -15.42 10.91 -2.09
C PHE A 566 -15.63 11.96 -3.19
N GLY A 567 -15.26 11.70 -4.44
CA GLY A 567 -15.39 12.64 -5.56
C GLY A 567 -14.40 13.81 -5.47
N ILE A 568 -13.17 13.53 -5.03
CA ILE A 568 -12.11 14.54 -4.90
C ILE A 568 -11.32 14.61 -6.20
N LYS A 569 -11.32 15.78 -6.85
CA LYS A 569 -10.58 16.06 -8.10
C LYS A 569 -9.16 16.57 -7.79
N ASP A 570 -8.35 15.77 -7.15
CA ASP A 570 -6.93 16.08 -6.90
C ASP A 570 -6.13 14.76 -6.93
N THR A 571 -4.97 14.76 -7.58
CA THR A 571 -4.09 13.59 -7.69
C THR A 571 -3.31 13.41 -6.41
N TYR A 572 -3.33 12.19 -5.85
CA TYR A 572 -2.67 11.88 -4.58
C TYR A 572 -1.15 11.74 -4.73
N ASN A 573 -0.71 11.01 -5.75
CA ASN A 573 0.70 10.85 -6.10
C ASN A 573 0.88 10.91 -7.62
N LYS A 574 1.92 11.62 -8.05
CA LYS A 574 2.33 11.67 -9.45
C LYS A 574 3.66 10.92 -9.61
N PRO A 575 3.64 9.69 -10.15
CA PRO A 575 4.84 8.87 -10.31
C PRO A 575 5.97 9.61 -11.02
N GLY A 576 7.22 9.37 -10.57
CA GLY A 576 8.39 10.01 -11.12
C GLY A 576 8.61 11.47 -10.69
N THR A 577 7.79 11.99 -9.75
CA THR A 577 7.98 13.31 -9.14
C THR A 577 8.26 13.18 -7.64
N SER A 578 8.87 14.20 -7.06
CA SER A 578 9.13 14.30 -5.63
C SER A 578 8.61 15.63 -5.08
N GLY A 579 8.43 15.71 -3.77
CA GLY A 579 7.99 16.91 -3.05
C GLY A 579 6.69 16.73 -2.29
N ASP A 580 6.40 17.68 -1.40
CA ASP A 580 5.30 17.62 -0.43
C ASP A 580 3.89 17.70 -1.06
N GLN A 581 3.78 17.97 -2.37
CA GLN A 581 2.52 17.89 -3.11
C GLN A 581 2.03 16.45 -3.26
N ASN A 582 2.96 15.46 -3.32
CA ASN A 582 2.64 14.05 -3.34
C ASN A 582 2.35 13.54 -1.92
N TRP A 583 1.50 12.54 -1.80
CA TRP A 583 1.18 11.86 -0.55
C TRP A 583 0.58 12.76 0.55
N SER A 584 0.13 13.97 0.20
CA SER A 584 -0.30 14.97 1.18
C SER A 584 -1.81 15.09 1.34
N LEU A 585 -2.60 14.68 0.33
CA LEU A 585 -4.04 14.86 0.31
C LEU A 585 -4.74 14.11 1.45
N ARG A 586 -5.67 14.78 2.12
CA ARG A 586 -6.42 14.26 3.27
C ARG A 586 -7.92 14.45 3.10
N LEU A 587 -8.70 13.65 3.80
CA LEU A 587 -10.11 13.91 4.00
C LEU A 587 -10.33 15.10 4.94
N PRO A 588 -11.33 15.96 4.67
CA PRO A 588 -11.72 17.04 5.58
C PRO A 588 -12.38 16.50 6.86
N ASP A 589 -12.52 17.35 7.87
CA ASP A 589 -13.23 17.03 9.12
C ASP A 589 -14.71 16.67 8.88
N ASN A 590 -15.36 17.34 7.92
CA ASN A 590 -16.73 17.11 7.49
C ASN A 590 -16.84 16.15 6.28
N PHE A 591 -15.98 15.14 6.18
CA PHE A 591 -15.90 14.21 5.04
C PHE A 591 -17.25 13.55 4.67
N GLU A 592 -18.14 13.34 5.63
CA GLU A 592 -19.46 12.77 5.38
C GLU A 592 -20.33 13.75 4.58
N GLU A 593 -20.34 15.02 4.97
CA GLU A 593 -21.04 16.08 4.25
C GLU A 593 -20.46 16.26 2.83
N VAL A 594 -19.14 16.26 2.71
CA VAL A 594 -18.44 16.33 1.41
C VAL A 594 -18.85 15.15 0.51
N TYR A 595 -18.90 13.93 1.04
CA TYR A 595 -19.39 12.78 0.28
C TYR A 595 -20.84 12.99 -0.19
N CYS A 596 -21.74 13.44 0.70
CA CYS A 596 -23.13 13.64 0.36
C CYS A 596 -23.31 14.71 -0.71
N ASN A 597 -22.64 15.85 -0.58
CA ASN A 597 -22.71 16.95 -1.55
C ASN A 597 -22.13 16.54 -2.90
N ASN A 598 -20.96 15.90 -2.89
CA ASN A 598 -20.34 15.42 -4.13
C ASN A 598 -21.15 14.31 -4.82
N ARG A 599 -21.91 13.53 -4.06
CA ARG A 599 -22.82 12.53 -4.63
C ARG A 599 -24.07 13.15 -5.25
N SER A 600 -24.74 14.08 -4.54
CA SER A 600 -26.03 14.63 -4.93
C SER A 600 -25.92 15.82 -5.85
N GLU A 601 -25.03 16.78 -5.57
CA GLU A 601 -24.93 18.05 -6.31
C GLU A 601 -24.04 17.91 -7.54
N ASN A 602 -22.83 17.44 -7.36
CA ASN A 602 -21.83 17.34 -8.43
C ASN A 602 -21.89 16.01 -9.17
N GLY A 603 -22.33 14.94 -8.50
CA GLY A 603 -22.29 13.55 -8.99
C GLY A 603 -20.88 13.04 -9.25
N LEU A 604 -19.88 13.59 -8.52
CA LEU A 604 -18.47 13.20 -8.61
C LEU A 604 -18.13 12.08 -7.66
N ALA A 605 -18.78 11.98 -6.48
CA ALA A 605 -18.60 10.88 -5.56
C ALA A 605 -19.30 9.61 -6.05
N LEU A 606 -18.76 8.47 -5.71
CA LEU A 606 -19.32 7.17 -6.07
C LEU A 606 -20.74 7.02 -5.52
N ASN A 607 -21.75 7.02 -6.41
CA ASN A 607 -23.14 6.69 -6.06
C ASN A 607 -23.33 5.18 -6.14
N LEU A 608 -23.05 4.48 -5.03
CA LEU A 608 -23.02 3.02 -5.01
C LEU A 608 -24.33 2.37 -5.48
N PRO A 609 -25.56 2.83 -5.09
CA PRO A 609 -26.80 2.28 -5.65
C PRO A 609 -26.89 2.39 -7.17
N LEU A 610 -26.54 3.55 -7.74
CA LEU A 610 -26.53 3.76 -9.20
C LEU A 610 -25.53 2.80 -9.89
N ILE A 611 -24.33 2.72 -9.37
CA ILE A 611 -23.26 1.88 -9.93
C ILE A 611 -23.64 0.40 -9.87
N LEU A 612 -24.22 -0.07 -8.76
CA LEU A 612 -24.69 -1.46 -8.63
C LEU A 612 -25.88 -1.76 -9.54
N LYS A 613 -26.81 -0.79 -9.72
CA LYS A 613 -27.89 -0.92 -10.69
C LYS A 613 -27.34 -1.09 -12.10
N MET A 614 -26.46 -0.20 -12.53
CA MET A 614 -25.82 -0.26 -13.86
C MET A 614 -25.06 -1.58 -14.05
N ALA A 615 -24.33 -2.05 -13.03
CA ALA A 615 -23.60 -3.32 -13.10
C ALA A 615 -24.53 -4.55 -13.22
N ILE A 616 -25.72 -4.55 -12.59
CA ILE A 616 -26.71 -5.61 -12.74
C ILE A 616 -27.32 -5.58 -14.15
N GLU A 617 -27.65 -4.41 -14.66
CA GLU A 617 -28.22 -4.21 -16.01
C GLU A 617 -27.21 -4.62 -17.10
N ALA A 618 -25.93 -4.30 -16.92
CA ALA A 618 -24.84 -4.66 -17.83
C ALA A 618 -24.63 -6.19 -17.98
N ARG A 619 -25.11 -7.01 -17.04
CA ARG A 619 -25.08 -8.48 -17.16
C ARG A 619 -26.17 -9.07 -18.07
N GLY A 620 -26.91 -8.22 -18.78
CA GLY A 620 -27.90 -8.58 -19.78
C GLY A 620 -29.34 -8.64 -19.27
N SER A 621 -30.26 -8.56 -20.20
CA SER A 621 -31.70 -8.43 -19.96
C SER A 621 -32.30 -9.57 -19.13
N LYS A 622 -31.83 -10.79 -19.32
CA LYS A 622 -32.25 -12.00 -18.57
C LYS A 622 -31.83 -11.89 -17.09
N TYR A 623 -30.61 -11.42 -16.84
CA TYR A 623 -30.08 -11.23 -15.48
C TYR A 623 -30.82 -10.10 -14.76
N ALA A 624 -30.97 -8.94 -15.41
CA ALA A 624 -31.73 -7.81 -14.91
C ALA A 624 -33.18 -8.18 -14.56
N SER A 625 -33.86 -8.92 -15.45
CA SER A 625 -35.23 -9.41 -15.24
C SER A 625 -35.39 -10.28 -13.99
N LYS A 626 -34.40 -11.15 -13.71
CA LYS A 626 -34.36 -11.97 -12.49
C LYS A 626 -34.25 -11.11 -11.20
N HIS A 627 -33.65 -9.92 -11.30
CA HIS A 627 -33.37 -9.03 -10.18
C HIS A 627 -34.24 -7.77 -10.15
N LYS A 628 -35.43 -7.75 -10.83
CA LYS A 628 -36.33 -6.59 -10.89
C LYS A 628 -36.62 -5.92 -9.54
N GLY A 629 -36.88 -6.72 -8.50
CA GLY A 629 -37.15 -6.18 -7.16
C GLY A 629 -35.93 -5.47 -6.56
N LEU A 630 -34.72 -6.03 -6.77
CA LEU A 630 -33.48 -5.41 -6.31
C LEU A 630 -33.15 -4.14 -7.07
N LEU A 631 -33.38 -4.13 -8.39
CA LEU A 631 -33.21 -2.94 -9.23
C LEU A 631 -34.14 -1.79 -8.78
N LYS A 632 -35.41 -2.11 -8.42
CA LYS A 632 -36.32 -1.13 -7.86
C LYS A 632 -35.84 -0.63 -6.49
N ASP A 633 -35.39 -1.52 -5.61
CA ASP A 633 -34.84 -1.13 -4.29
C ASP A 633 -33.63 -0.20 -4.44
N LEU A 634 -32.74 -0.45 -5.44
CA LEU A 634 -31.59 0.40 -5.75
C LEU A 634 -32.02 1.75 -6.31
N GLU A 635 -33.01 1.79 -7.23
CA GLU A 635 -33.55 3.04 -7.82
C GLU A 635 -34.10 3.97 -6.75
N GLU A 636 -34.77 3.45 -5.72
CA GLU A 636 -35.28 4.25 -4.59
C GLU A 636 -34.15 4.87 -3.71
N LEU A 637 -32.89 4.43 -3.89
CA LEU A 637 -31.73 4.88 -3.10
C LEU A 637 -30.77 5.80 -3.89
N ILE A 638 -30.96 5.94 -5.20
CA ILE A 638 -30.18 6.85 -6.05
C ILE A 638 -30.52 8.30 -5.72
#